data_f8ffec9229ee3bf08aa1eb6de00f0888
#
_entry.id   f8ffec9229ee3bf08aa1eb6de00f0888
#
_cell.length_a   1.000
_cell.length_b   1.000
_cell.length_c   1.000
_cell.angle_alpha   90.00
_cell.angle_beta   90.00
_cell.angle_gamma   90.00
#
_symmetry.space_group_name_H-M   'P 1'
#
loop_
_entity.id
_entity.type
_entity.pdbx_description
1 polymer ?
#
loop_
_entity_poly.entity_id
_entity_poly.type
_entity_poly.pdbx_seq_one_letter_code
_entity_poly.pdbx_strand_id
1 'polypeptide(L)'
;MKNASSLEQRLRSELAGDVFFDAFNRGRYATDASFYQIMPAGVVVPRTVDEALRALAIVRDAGRIVTPRGGGTSQCGQTVNDGIVVDLSKHLNRVLSLDVEHRTCVVEPGIVLDDLNRQLRKHGLWFPVDVSTASRATIGGMAGNNSCGGRSLRYGTMRDNTLSMDAALADGTLLHFGEVPRDLTRVNSSDSGLKLFRDMLDLGEREALEIADKFPKVQRRVGGYNLDALVPRNAPNNLAHLLVGSEGTLAFTTQVELKLWPVIRNKALGVCHFGSFYEAMDAAQHLVKLRPIAVELVDRTMIALGREIAMFQPIISAAVRGDPDAILVVEFAEEDEADNLARLRQLGELMADLGFGWDKPQRKWGGVVEIIEPALQIGIADFRAAGLNVMMSMKQEGKPVSFVEDCAVPLPHLADYTERLNAVFARHGTRGTMYAHASEGCLHVRPVLNLKLEKDVKAMRAIAEEAFAMVREYKGSHSGEHGDGLVRSEFHEAMFGQRIVADFREVKQRFDPTNTLNPGKIVDPPRMDDRSLFRFSPDYRVGELKTVLDWSAYPGAGGGFQGAVEMCNNNGACRKLEGGVMCPSYRATRNEKDVTRGRANTLRLAISGQLGADALASDEMMETLKLCVSCKACRHECPTGVDMAKMKIEVLAARAATHGLTLRDRLVGYLPRYVDLASRFAPIANWRNRSPLLRSLFERLAGISAKRALPAFRRDTFRPDAEVLGPADGREVVLFADTFNRGYERENLDAAIEVLVAGGYRVHLPRPSDGGRPPCCGRTFLSAGLVEQARAELDRLVATYVPFAARGVPIIGLEPSCLLTLRDELLSLRSDEAAKTVSAHALLFEEFLVREAEAGRLALPLGAVAGKAVVHGHCHQKSFGAFKPVEKVLRLVPGLDVKTIESSCCGMAGAFGYGADTYQASIEMAELSLLPTVRSADPDTLIVADGTSCRHQIKDGSGRTPLHVASVLAMSLKRAKSQSDQSLPTKEKAHG
;
A
#
# COMPACT_ATOMS: atom_id res chain seq x y z
N MET A 1 31.58 22.35 2.14
CA MET A 1 31.73 21.18 3.00
C MET A 1 31.90 21.50 4.49
N LYS A 2 32.67 22.54 4.92
CA LYS A 2 32.84 22.92 6.37
C LYS A 2 31.52 23.33 7.06
N ASN A 3 30.57 23.98 6.36
CA ASN A 3 29.30 24.42 6.96
C ASN A 3 28.26 23.28 7.14
N ALA A 4 28.34 22.21 6.35
CA ALA A 4 27.42 21.08 6.50
C ALA A 4 27.73 20.25 7.75
N SER A 5 29.02 20.12 8.11
CA SER A 5 29.41 19.40 9.34
C SER A 5 28.96 20.11 10.62
N SER A 6 28.93 21.46 10.62
CA SER A 6 28.46 22.25 11.77
C SER A 6 26.94 22.16 11.93
N LEU A 7 26.18 22.17 10.87
CA LEU A 7 24.72 22.03 10.89
C LEU A 7 24.31 20.64 11.37
N GLU A 8 24.88 19.58 10.80
CA GLU A 8 24.62 18.20 11.21
C GLU A 8 24.94 17.98 12.70
N GLN A 9 26.11 18.48 13.15
CA GLN A 9 26.54 18.34 14.54
C GLN A 9 25.57 19.05 15.48
N ARG A 10 25.13 20.26 15.12
CA ARG A 10 24.19 21.03 15.91
C ARG A 10 22.81 20.33 15.97
N LEU A 11 22.26 19.88 14.84
CA LEU A 11 21.00 19.13 14.81
C LEU A 11 21.07 17.84 15.66
N ARG A 12 22.18 17.07 15.55
CA ARG A 12 22.34 15.84 16.34
C ARG A 12 22.53 16.08 17.84
N SER A 13 23.12 17.21 18.24
CA SER A 13 23.33 17.51 19.66
C SER A 13 22.11 18.12 20.35
N GLU A 14 21.23 18.81 19.60
CA GLU A 14 20.12 19.56 20.15
C GLU A 14 18.76 18.86 19.99
N LEU A 15 18.69 17.80 19.17
CA LEU A 15 17.45 17.05 18.92
C LEU A 15 17.60 15.59 19.36
N ALA A 16 16.54 15.03 19.98
CA ALA A 16 16.45 13.61 20.30
C ALA A 16 15.87 12.77 19.13
N GLY A 17 15.31 13.43 18.13
CA GLY A 17 14.80 12.83 16.90
C GLY A 17 15.89 12.29 15.97
N ASP A 18 15.47 11.61 14.89
CA ASP A 18 16.42 11.07 13.93
C ASP A 18 16.95 12.19 13.00
N VAL A 19 18.27 12.21 12.77
CA VAL A 19 18.96 13.19 11.91
C VAL A 19 19.83 12.45 10.90
N PHE A 20 19.59 12.67 9.60
CA PHE A 20 20.24 11.95 8.51
C PHE A 20 20.91 12.89 7.52
N PHE A 21 22.20 12.67 7.25
CA PHE A 21 22.99 13.40 6.25
C PHE A 21 23.70 12.48 5.26
N ASP A 22 23.65 11.15 5.48
CA ASP A 22 24.21 10.18 4.56
C ASP A 22 23.38 10.07 3.28
N ALA A 23 24.01 9.68 2.17
CA ALA A 23 23.40 9.63 0.84
C ALA A 23 22.24 8.64 0.75
N PHE A 24 22.30 7.49 1.45
CA PHE A 24 21.26 6.47 1.44
C PHE A 24 19.95 6.97 2.07
N ASN A 25 20.03 7.60 3.23
CA ASN A 25 18.87 8.16 3.90
C ASN A 25 18.30 9.36 3.15
N ARG A 26 19.14 10.30 2.72
CA ARG A 26 18.72 11.46 1.91
C ARG A 26 18.02 11.03 0.61
N GLY A 27 18.55 10.02 -0.06
CA GLY A 27 17.99 9.47 -1.30
C GLY A 27 16.56 8.93 -1.16
N ARG A 28 16.16 8.44 0.01
CA ARG A 28 14.79 7.99 0.29
C ARG A 28 13.78 9.14 0.33
N TYR A 29 14.25 10.34 0.64
CA TYR A 29 13.45 11.56 0.73
C TYR A 29 13.60 12.46 -0.49
N ALA A 30 14.43 12.08 -1.46
CA ALA A 30 14.69 12.85 -2.67
C ALA A 30 13.52 12.87 -3.67
N THR A 31 12.51 12.02 -3.47
CA THR A 31 11.35 11.87 -4.38
C THR A 31 10.04 11.84 -3.59
N ASP A 32 8.96 12.23 -4.24
CA ASP A 32 7.58 11.97 -3.87
C ASP A 32 6.85 11.20 -4.99
N ALA A 33 5.53 11.26 -5.11
CA ALA A 33 4.81 10.53 -6.16
C ALA A 33 4.85 11.25 -7.52
N SER A 34 5.55 12.39 -7.64
CA SER A 34 5.83 13.06 -8.91
C SER A 34 6.97 12.43 -9.70
N PHE A 35 7.25 12.95 -10.86
CA PHE A 35 8.41 12.56 -11.67
C PHE A 35 9.71 13.30 -11.31
N TYR A 36 9.70 14.14 -10.27
CA TYR A 36 10.89 14.88 -9.81
C TYR A 36 11.73 14.10 -8.83
N GLN A 37 13.03 14.45 -8.80
CA GLN A 37 14.00 14.01 -7.80
C GLN A 37 14.93 15.18 -7.46
N ILE A 38 14.88 15.64 -6.22
CA ILE A 38 15.81 16.65 -5.69
C ILE A 38 16.41 16.12 -4.42
N MET A 39 17.74 15.97 -4.38
CA MET A 39 18.44 15.40 -3.23
C MET A 39 18.52 16.42 -2.09
N PRO A 40 17.84 16.19 -0.95
CA PRO A 40 17.89 17.12 0.17
C PRO A 40 19.29 17.17 0.80
N ALA A 41 19.66 18.30 1.42
CA ALA A 41 20.90 18.44 2.16
C ALA A 41 20.93 17.55 3.41
N GLY A 42 19.79 17.34 4.05
CA GLY A 42 19.61 16.48 5.20
C GLY A 42 18.15 16.21 5.48
N VAL A 43 17.88 15.31 6.43
CA VAL A 43 16.54 14.94 6.89
C VAL A 43 16.49 14.94 8.41
N VAL A 44 15.44 15.52 8.98
CA VAL A 44 15.16 15.52 10.41
C VAL A 44 13.79 14.89 10.65
N VAL A 45 13.69 13.99 11.62
CA VAL A 45 12.44 13.35 12.05
C VAL A 45 12.24 13.67 13.53
N PRO A 46 11.60 14.82 13.85
CA PRO A 46 11.45 15.27 15.22
C PRO A 46 10.49 14.39 16.01
N ARG A 47 10.68 14.26 17.32
CA ARG A 47 9.80 13.49 18.21
C ARG A 47 8.65 14.32 18.77
N THR A 48 8.85 15.64 18.87
CA THR A 48 7.87 16.58 19.41
C THR A 48 7.77 17.82 18.54
N VAL A 49 6.73 18.61 18.73
CA VAL A 49 6.55 19.93 18.07
C VAL A 49 7.72 20.85 18.44
N ASP A 50 8.15 20.87 19.72
CA ASP A 50 9.26 21.71 20.17
C ASP A 50 10.58 21.36 19.44
N GLU A 51 10.85 20.07 19.23
CA GLU A 51 12.00 19.64 18.43
C GLU A 51 11.88 20.07 16.97
N ALA A 52 10.67 20.03 16.39
CA ALA A 52 10.44 20.50 15.03
C ALA A 52 10.70 22.01 14.89
N LEU A 53 10.22 22.80 15.85
CA LEU A 53 10.48 24.23 15.94
C LEU A 53 11.96 24.53 16.20
N ARG A 54 12.62 23.72 17.03
CA ARG A 54 14.07 23.85 17.24
C ARG A 54 14.85 23.55 15.96
N ALA A 55 14.46 22.50 15.22
CA ALA A 55 15.06 22.20 13.92
C ALA A 55 14.90 23.37 12.93
N LEU A 56 13.69 23.96 12.86
CA LEU A 56 13.42 25.15 12.03
C LEU A 56 14.39 26.28 12.37
N ALA A 57 14.55 26.60 13.66
CA ALA A 57 15.44 27.65 14.12
C ALA A 57 16.90 27.37 13.73
N ILE A 58 17.41 26.15 13.97
CA ILE A 58 18.78 25.75 13.63
C ILE A 58 19.03 25.85 12.13
N VAL A 59 18.09 25.40 11.31
CA VAL A 59 18.21 25.40 9.83
C VAL A 59 18.18 26.83 9.30
N ARG A 60 17.28 27.67 9.82
CA ARG A 60 17.20 29.10 9.50
C ARG A 60 18.51 29.82 9.84
N ASP A 61 19.02 29.62 11.06
CA ASP A 61 20.28 30.26 11.52
C ASP A 61 21.49 29.86 10.65
N ALA A 62 21.41 28.65 10.03
CA ALA A 62 22.42 28.18 9.08
C ALA A 62 22.17 28.69 7.65
N GLY A 63 21.19 29.56 7.42
CA GLY A 63 20.82 30.09 6.09
C GLY A 63 20.38 29.00 5.11
N ARG A 64 19.70 27.95 5.60
CA ARG A 64 19.20 26.84 4.79
C ARG A 64 17.68 26.83 4.75
N ILE A 65 17.16 26.23 3.69
CA ILE A 65 15.71 26.08 3.50
C ILE A 65 15.17 24.86 4.24
N VAL A 66 13.90 24.92 4.62
CA VAL A 66 13.15 23.84 5.27
C VAL A 66 12.01 23.38 4.35
N THR A 67 11.91 22.07 4.18
CA THR A 67 10.78 21.44 3.48
C THR A 67 9.99 20.56 4.46
N PRO A 68 8.83 21.00 4.92
CA PRO A 68 7.97 20.15 5.75
C PRO A 68 7.43 19.00 4.93
N ARG A 69 7.38 17.78 5.55
CA ARG A 69 6.94 16.57 4.85
C ARG A 69 6.02 15.72 5.70
N GLY A 70 4.90 15.31 5.13
CA GLY A 70 3.97 14.33 5.68
C GLY A 70 4.15 12.95 5.03
N GLY A 71 3.11 12.42 4.40
CA GLY A 71 3.11 11.11 3.75
C GLY A 71 4.05 10.97 2.54
N GLY A 72 4.48 12.07 1.93
CA GLY A 72 5.29 12.09 0.70
C GLY A 72 4.56 11.43 -0.47
N THR A 73 3.26 11.69 -0.61
CA THR A 73 2.37 11.15 -1.64
C THR A 73 1.99 12.19 -2.69
N SER A 74 2.55 13.39 -2.61
CA SER A 74 2.32 14.49 -3.55
C SER A 74 2.68 14.10 -4.98
N GLN A 75 1.85 14.48 -5.94
CA GLN A 75 2.04 14.16 -7.36
C GLN A 75 2.70 15.28 -8.16
N CYS A 76 2.86 16.46 -7.55
CA CYS A 76 3.37 17.66 -8.22
C CYS A 76 4.74 18.15 -7.73
N GLY A 77 5.39 17.40 -6.82
CA GLY A 77 6.73 17.76 -6.35
C GLY A 77 6.76 18.76 -5.19
N GLN A 78 5.67 18.89 -4.43
CA GLN A 78 5.59 19.81 -3.28
C GLN A 78 6.61 19.48 -2.20
N THR A 79 6.93 18.19 -2.00
CA THR A 79 7.70 17.70 -0.86
C THR A 79 9.16 17.39 -1.19
N VAL A 80 9.66 17.86 -2.34
CA VAL A 80 11.05 17.70 -2.76
C VAL A 80 11.74 19.05 -2.89
N ASN A 81 12.92 19.17 -2.27
CA ASN A 81 13.76 20.36 -2.33
C ASN A 81 15.19 20.01 -1.89
N ASP A 82 16.16 20.91 -2.09
CA ASP A 82 17.58 20.71 -1.77
C ASP A 82 17.98 21.10 -0.34
N GLY A 83 17.04 21.59 0.47
CA GLY A 83 17.25 21.97 1.86
C GLY A 83 17.15 20.82 2.87
N ILE A 84 16.69 21.12 4.07
CA ILE A 84 16.44 20.14 5.12
C ILE A 84 14.97 19.72 5.09
N VAL A 85 14.74 18.44 4.86
CA VAL A 85 13.40 17.85 4.97
C VAL A 85 13.09 17.59 6.45
N VAL A 86 11.94 18.09 6.93
CA VAL A 86 11.43 17.80 8.27
C VAL A 86 10.21 16.89 8.15
N ASP A 87 10.39 15.60 8.48
CA ASP A 87 9.34 14.58 8.39
C ASP A 87 8.53 14.53 9.69
N LEU A 88 7.30 14.99 9.63
CA LEU A 88 6.37 15.04 10.77
C LEU A 88 5.56 13.76 10.94
N SER A 89 5.60 12.84 9.97
CA SER A 89 4.65 11.71 9.88
C SER A 89 4.91 10.58 10.88
N LYS A 90 6.12 10.49 11.47
CA LYS A 90 6.50 9.36 12.33
C LYS A 90 6.00 9.53 13.76
N HIS A 91 6.15 10.69 14.35
CA HIS A 91 5.92 10.92 15.77
C HIS A 91 4.83 11.95 16.09
N LEU A 92 4.61 12.96 15.23
CA LEU A 92 3.60 14.00 15.45
C LEU A 92 2.24 13.57 14.89
N ASN A 93 1.61 12.57 15.49
CA ASN A 93 0.45 11.87 14.94
C ASN A 93 -0.67 11.63 15.96
N ARG A 94 -0.81 12.52 16.95
CA ARG A 94 -1.82 12.39 18.01
C ARG A 94 -3.06 13.23 17.73
N VAL A 95 -4.20 12.75 18.21
CA VAL A 95 -5.38 13.58 18.50
C VAL A 95 -5.13 14.25 19.83
N LEU A 96 -5.05 15.59 19.84
CA LEU A 96 -4.73 16.40 21.03
C LEU A 96 -5.97 16.67 21.85
N SER A 97 -7.10 16.97 21.19
CA SER A 97 -8.42 17.13 21.81
C SER A 97 -9.52 16.68 20.88
N LEU A 98 -10.65 16.27 21.45
CA LEU A 98 -11.87 15.89 20.73
C LEU A 98 -13.07 16.46 21.48
N ASP A 99 -13.83 17.32 20.81
CA ASP A 99 -15.12 17.81 21.27
C ASP A 99 -16.22 17.15 20.44
N VAL A 100 -16.91 16.19 21.05
CA VAL A 100 -17.97 15.41 20.39
C VAL A 100 -19.24 16.24 20.22
N GLU A 101 -19.54 17.15 21.15
CA GLU A 101 -20.74 18.00 21.12
C GLU A 101 -20.65 19.02 19.99
N HIS A 102 -19.53 19.73 19.88
CA HIS A 102 -19.29 20.70 18.81
C HIS A 102 -18.76 20.08 17.52
N ARG A 103 -18.45 18.76 17.52
CA ARG A 103 -17.94 18.00 16.39
C ARG A 103 -16.64 18.61 15.86
N THR A 104 -15.69 18.85 16.75
CA THR A 104 -14.36 19.34 16.40
C THR A 104 -13.26 18.46 17.00
N CYS A 105 -12.07 18.48 16.41
CA CYS A 105 -10.90 17.92 17.03
C CYS A 105 -9.64 18.72 16.65
N VAL A 106 -8.67 18.76 17.57
CA VAL A 106 -7.34 19.30 17.32
C VAL A 106 -6.36 18.15 17.16
N VAL A 107 -5.57 18.19 16.11
CA VAL A 107 -4.62 17.11 15.76
C VAL A 107 -3.23 17.64 15.47
N GLU A 108 -2.22 16.77 15.69
CA GLU A 108 -0.88 16.97 15.16
C GLU A 108 -0.83 16.73 13.65
N PRO A 109 0.03 17.45 12.88
CA PRO A 109 -0.01 17.44 11.42
C PRO A 109 0.38 16.10 10.78
N GLY A 110 1.09 15.24 11.50
CA GLY A 110 1.56 13.94 11.00
C GLY A 110 0.56 12.80 11.13
N ILE A 111 -0.63 13.00 11.73
CA ILE A 111 -1.64 11.95 11.84
C ILE A 111 -2.17 11.55 10.46
N VAL A 112 -2.25 10.24 10.21
CA VAL A 112 -2.78 9.69 8.97
C VAL A 112 -4.32 9.71 9.00
N LEU A 113 -4.97 10.06 7.90
CA LEU A 113 -6.43 10.20 7.81
C LEU A 113 -7.19 8.95 8.29
N ASP A 114 -6.82 7.75 7.81
CA ASP A 114 -7.48 6.52 8.26
C ASP A 114 -7.28 6.25 9.76
N ASP A 115 -6.13 6.63 10.30
CA ASP A 115 -5.83 6.50 11.73
C ASP A 115 -6.70 7.46 12.57
N LEU A 116 -6.85 8.71 12.11
CA LEU A 116 -7.77 9.68 12.68
C LEU A 116 -9.21 9.14 12.63
N ASN A 117 -9.69 8.74 11.47
CA ASN A 117 -11.06 8.28 11.29
C ASN A 117 -11.38 7.01 12.10
N ARG A 118 -10.42 6.12 12.31
CA ARG A 118 -10.59 4.94 13.19
C ARG A 118 -10.80 5.35 14.64
N GLN A 119 -10.09 6.38 15.12
CA GLN A 119 -10.26 6.91 16.47
C GLN A 119 -11.61 7.60 16.62
N LEU A 120 -12.04 8.42 15.64
CA LEU A 120 -13.28 9.17 15.64
C LEU A 120 -14.55 8.30 15.55
N ARG A 121 -14.48 7.17 14.81
CA ARG A 121 -15.63 6.24 14.63
C ARG A 121 -16.21 5.72 15.93
N LYS A 122 -15.41 5.59 16.98
CA LYS A 122 -15.87 5.18 18.32
C LYS A 122 -16.87 6.17 18.93
N HIS A 123 -16.85 7.41 18.44
CA HIS A 123 -17.73 8.51 18.86
C HIS A 123 -18.82 8.81 17.82
N GLY A 124 -18.98 7.95 16.80
CA GLY A 124 -19.94 8.16 15.72
C GLY A 124 -19.57 9.31 14.76
N LEU A 125 -18.31 9.76 14.78
CA LEU A 125 -17.82 10.87 13.98
C LEU A 125 -16.74 10.42 12.97
N TRP A 126 -16.52 11.24 11.95
CA TRP A 126 -15.44 11.09 10.99
C TRP A 126 -15.04 12.43 10.38
N PHE A 127 -13.83 12.48 9.82
CA PHE A 127 -13.35 13.58 9.00
C PHE A 127 -13.61 13.26 7.53
N PRO A 128 -14.36 14.09 6.77
CA PRO A 128 -14.97 13.66 5.50
C PRO A 128 -14.15 13.88 4.25
N VAL A 129 -12.95 14.46 4.34
CA VAL A 129 -12.07 14.67 3.18
C VAL A 129 -11.40 13.35 2.81
N ASP A 130 -12.11 12.53 2.00
CA ASP A 130 -11.79 11.13 1.73
C ASP A 130 -10.86 10.93 0.52
N VAL A 131 -9.64 11.42 0.63
CA VAL A 131 -8.62 11.28 -0.41
C VAL A 131 -8.28 9.81 -0.71
N SER A 132 -7.93 9.49 -1.96
CA SER A 132 -7.54 8.13 -2.38
C SER A 132 -6.30 7.58 -1.64
N THR A 133 -5.53 8.45 -1.03
CA THR A 133 -4.34 8.12 -0.23
C THR A 133 -4.61 8.07 1.27
N ALA A 134 -5.87 8.00 1.73
CA ALA A 134 -6.31 8.07 3.14
C ALA A 134 -5.50 7.19 4.09
N SER A 135 -5.07 6.00 3.64
CA SER A 135 -4.28 5.07 4.45
C SER A 135 -2.84 5.52 4.74
N ARG A 136 -2.41 6.69 4.21
CA ARG A 136 -1.02 7.18 4.33
C ARG A 136 -0.86 8.69 4.19
N ALA A 137 -1.86 9.42 3.71
CA ALA A 137 -1.87 10.88 3.69
C ALA A 137 -2.01 11.40 5.13
N THR A 138 -1.22 12.41 5.48
CA THR A 138 -1.27 13.05 6.78
C THR A 138 -2.11 14.31 6.74
N ILE A 139 -2.78 14.66 7.84
CA ILE A 139 -3.67 15.82 7.92
C ILE A 139 -2.91 17.12 7.56
N GLY A 140 -1.68 17.32 8.05
CA GLY A 140 -0.88 18.48 7.69
C GLY A 140 -0.50 18.53 6.20
N GLY A 141 -0.23 17.36 5.58
CA GLY A 141 -0.01 17.28 4.14
C GLY A 141 -1.27 17.56 3.33
N MET A 142 -2.43 17.07 3.79
CA MET A 142 -3.74 17.37 3.18
C MET A 142 -4.08 18.86 3.28
N ALA A 143 -3.80 19.50 4.44
CA ALA A 143 -3.98 20.93 4.61
C ALA A 143 -3.04 21.72 3.68
N GLY A 144 -1.76 21.33 3.58
CA GLY A 144 -0.79 21.93 2.68
C GLY A 144 -1.22 21.94 1.21
N ASN A 145 -1.93 20.91 0.75
CA ASN A 145 -2.42 20.81 -0.63
C ASN A 145 -3.86 21.32 -0.82
N ASN A 146 -4.60 21.67 0.22
CA ASN A 146 -6.04 21.85 0.19
C ASN A 146 -6.77 20.66 -0.44
N SER A 147 -6.42 19.46 0.01
CA SER A 147 -6.94 18.22 -0.55
C SER A 147 -8.46 18.13 -0.51
N CYS A 148 -9.04 17.41 -1.47
CA CYS A 148 -10.44 17.02 -1.48
C CYS A 148 -10.58 15.56 -1.90
N GLY A 149 -11.76 15.00 -1.75
CA GLY A 149 -12.04 13.60 -2.04
C GLY A 149 -13.27 13.42 -2.91
N GLY A 150 -13.70 12.17 -3.16
CA GLY A 150 -14.86 11.87 -4.00
C GLY A 150 -16.19 12.43 -3.49
N ARG A 151 -16.27 12.79 -2.20
CA ARG A 151 -17.47 13.31 -1.55
C ARG A 151 -17.44 14.81 -1.29
N SER A 152 -16.49 15.53 -1.89
CA SER A 152 -16.35 16.98 -1.70
C SER A 152 -17.53 17.78 -2.23
N LEU A 153 -18.35 17.23 -3.13
CA LEU A 153 -19.61 17.84 -3.56
C LEU A 153 -20.51 18.20 -2.36
N ARG A 154 -20.57 17.34 -1.33
CA ARG A 154 -21.36 17.56 -0.11
C ARG A 154 -20.54 18.16 1.04
N TYR A 155 -19.32 17.67 1.22
CA TYR A 155 -18.53 17.96 2.42
C TYR A 155 -17.46 19.04 2.21
N GLY A 156 -17.25 19.49 0.97
CA GLY A 156 -16.23 20.48 0.65
C GLY A 156 -14.81 19.90 0.65
N THR A 157 -13.84 20.80 0.68
CA THR A 157 -12.41 20.52 0.63
C THR A 157 -11.79 20.55 2.04
N MET A 158 -10.45 20.40 2.12
CA MET A 158 -9.73 20.59 3.38
C MET A 158 -9.94 21.98 3.96
N ARG A 159 -9.99 23.03 3.11
CA ARG A 159 -10.27 24.40 3.53
C ARG A 159 -11.62 24.55 4.25
N ASP A 160 -12.67 23.93 3.74
CA ASP A 160 -14.03 24.03 4.30
C ASP A 160 -14.17 23.30 5.64
N ASN A 161 -13.23 22.39 5.94
CA ASN A 161 -13.22 21.55 7.14
C ASN A 161 -12.06 21.88 8.10
N THR A 162 -11.27 22.94 7.85
CA THR A 162 -10.25 23.47 8.76
C THR A 162 -10.78 24.70 9.48
N LEU A 163 -10.87 24.64 10.80
CA LEU A 163 -11.37 25.71 11.64
C LEU A 163 -10.27 26.67 12.04
N SER A 164 -9.13 26.12 12.50
CA SER A 164 -7.96 26.92 12.87
C SER A 164 -6.65 26.13 12.67
N MET A 165 -5.53 26.83 12.66
CA MET A 165 -4.19 26.25 12.58
C MET A 165 -3.23 27.02 13.48
N ASP A 166 -2.41 26.31 14.28
CA ASP A 166 -1.25 26.88 14.92
C ASP A 166 -0.03 26.64 14.05
N ALA A 167 0.73 27.69 13.79
CA ALA A 167 1.90 27.61 12.91
C ALA A 167 3.01 28.59 13.32
N ALA A 168 4.25 28.24 12.99
CA ALA A 168 5.41 29.09 13.12
C ALA A 168 5.74 29.78 11.80
N LEU A 169 5.97 31.08 11.80
CA LEU A 169 6.59 31.81 10.70
C LEU A 169 8.07 31.42 10.54
N ALA A 170 8.68 31.83 9.44
CA ALA A 170 10.09 31.54 9.18
C ALA A 170 11.03 32.06 10.26
N ASP A 171 10.70 33.16 10.92
CA ASP A 171 11.46 33.74 12.03
C ASP A 171 11.27 33.01 13.39
N GLY A 172 10.35 32.07 13.45
CA GLY A 172 9.99 31.30 14.65
C GLY A 172 8.82 31.89 15.43
N THR A 173 8.21 32.99 14.98
CA THR A 173 7.02 33.55 15.61
C THR A 173 5.86 32.57 15.53
N LEU A 174 5.32 32.16 16.67
CA LEU A 174 4.15 31.29 16.75
C LEU A 174 2.87 32.12 16.68
N LEU A 175 1.98 31.76 15.78
CA LEU A 175 0.70 32.42 15.57
C LEU A 175 -0.44 31.39 15.50
N HIS A 176 -1.59 31.84 16.01
CA HIS A 176 -2.85 31.14 15.83
C HIS A 176 -3.62 31.75 14.65
N PHE A 177 -3.89 30.94 13.63
CA PHE A 177 -4.66 31.32 12.44
C PHE A 177 -6.06 30.71 12.55
N GLY A 178 -7.07 31.56 12.59
CA GLY A 178 -8.47 31.18 12.68
C GLY A 178 -9.36 32.30 12.21
N GLU A 179 -10.60 32.35 12.69
CA GLU A 179 -11.52 33.43 12.41
C GLU A 179 -11.08 34.74 13.10
N VAL A 180 -10.98 35.79 12.33
CA VAL A 180 -10.61 37.14 12.83
C VAL A 180 -11.64 38.20 12.39
N PRO A 181 -12.08 39.10 13.30
CA PRO A 181 -12.83 40.28 12.90
C PRO A 181 -11.91 41.25 12.15
N ARG A 182 -12.47 42.04 11.23
CA ARG A 182 -11.66 42.92 10.38
C ARG A 182 -10.94 44.03 11.17
N ASP A 183 -11.54 44.49 12.27
CA ASP A 183 -10.94 45.48 13.16
C ASP A 183 -9.85 44.88 14.08
N LEU A 184 -9.63 43.58 14.01
CA LEU A 184 -8.73 42.79 14.85
C LEU A 184 -8.93 42.93 16.35
N THR A 185 -10.06 43.48 16.79
CA THR A 185 -10.43 43.56 18.21
C THR A 185 -10.59 42.12 18.74
N ARG A 186 -10.09 41.87 19.93
CA ARG A 186 -10.11 40.54 20.59
C ARG A 186 -9.22 39.48 19.97
N VAL A 187 -8.35 39.84 19.00
CA VAL A 187 -7.33 38.90 18.48
C VAL A 187 -6.15 38.90 19.47
N ASN A 188 -5.91 37.75 20.10
CA ASN A 188 -4.75 37.60 20.98
C ASN A 188 -3.53 37.15 20.13
N SER A 189 -2.69 38.11 19.78
CA SER A 189 -1.49 37.86 18.99
C SER A 189 -0.39 38.90 19.34
N SER A 190 0.84 38.62 18.92
CA SER A 190 1.95 39.59 19.01
C SER A 190 1.70 40.81 18.09
N ASP A 191 2.36 41.93 18.35
CA ASP A 191 2.26 43.14 17.50
C ASP A 191 2.64 42.83 16.04
N SER A 192 3.62 41.99 15.81
CA SER A 192 4.03 41.52 14.49
C SER A 192 2.94 40.65 13.83
N GLY A 193 2.30 39.78 14.61
CA GLY A 193 1.18 38.95 14.13
C GLY A 193 -0.04 39.80 13.77
N LEU A 194 -0.42 40.76 14.62
CA LEU A 194 -1.51 41.68 14.33
C LEU A 194 -1.24 42.54 13.09
N LYS A 195 0.01 42.96 12.89
CA LYS A 195 0.42 43.67 11.67
C LYS A 195 0.27 42.79 10.43
N LEU A 196 0.76 41.53 10.49
CA LEU A 196 0.62 40.57 9.39
C LEU A 196 -0.85 40.33 9.04
N PHE A 197 -1.71 40.14 10.03
CA PHE A 197 -3.14 39.92 9.79
C PHE A 197 -3.81 41.12 9.14
N ARG A 198 -3.48 42.36 9.60
CA ARG A 198 -3.96 43.60 8.99
C ARG A 198 -3.51 43.70 7.54
N ASP A 199 -2.23 43.50 7.28
CA ASP A 199 -1.66 43.56 5.93
C ASP A 199 -2.36 42.59 4.97
N MET A 200 -2.73 41.39 5.44
CA MET A 200 -3.49 40.38 4.66
C MET A 200 -4.91 40.83 4.40
N LEU A 201 -5.62 41.36 5.39
CA LEU A 201 -6.99 41.82 5.23
C LEU A 201 -7.05 43.03 4.29
N ASP A 202 -6.09 43.93 4.37
CA ASP A 202 -5.96 45.12 3.49
C ASP A 202 -5.68 44.70 2.04
N LEU A 203 -4.83 43.66 1.83
CA LEU A 203 -4.62 43.05 0.52
C LEU A 203 -5.91 42.49 -0.07
N GLY A 204 -6.67 41.72 0.76
CA GLY A 204 -7.95 41.16 0.32
C GLY A 204 -8.99 42.22 -0.06
N GLU A 205 -8.99 43.38 0.62
CA GLU A 205 -9.87 44.52 0.29
C GLU A 205 -9.39 45.20 -1.00
N ARG A 206 -8.10 45.48 -1.14
CA ARG A 206 -7.48 46.10 -2.31
C ARG A 206 -7.73 45.30 -3.59
N GLU A 207 -7.64 43.96 -3.51
CA GLU A 207 -7.69 43.06 -4.65
C GLU A 207 -9.03 42.36 -4.88
N ALA A 208 -10.06 42.71 -4.12
CA ALA A 208 -11.36 42.04 -4.14
C ALA A 208 -11.97 41.90 -5.55
N LEU A 209 -11.87 42.93 -6.39
CA LEU A 209 -12.41 42.92 -7.76
C LEU A 209 -11.56 42.05 -8.70
N GLU A 210 -10.24 42.09 -8.60
CA GLU A 210 -9.34 41.27 -9.40
C GLU A 210 -9.46 39.80 -9.04
N ILE A 211 -9.56 39.47 -7.74
CA ILE A 211 -9.83 38.12 -7.26
C ILE A 211 -11.17 37.61 -7.79
N ALA A 212 -12.23 38.45 -7.74
CA ALA A 212 -13.54 38.07 -8.25
C ALA A 212 -13.55 37.81 -9.77
N ASP A 213 -12.70 38.47 -10.56
CA ASP A 213 -12.58 38.25 -12.00
C ASP A 213 -11.70 37.04 -12.37
N LYS A 214 -10.53 36.94 -11.76
CA LYS A 214 -9.48 35.98 -12.17
C LYS A 214 -9.59 34.60 -11.56
N PHE A 215 -10.14 34.47 -10.34
CA PHE A 215 -10.21 33.16 -9.69
C PHE A 215 -11.17 32.22 -10.43
N PRO A 216 -10.81 30.93 -10.58
CA PRO A 216 -11.64 29.93 -11.24
C PRO A 216 -13.05 29.83 -10.63
N LYS A 217 -14.07 29.58 -11.48
CA LYS A 217 -15.48 29.52 -11.08
C LYS A 217 -15.96 28.07 -10.90
N VAL A 218 -15.11 27.24 -10.32
CA VAL A 218 -15.35 25.82 -10.01
C VAL A 218 -15.13 25.58 -8.52
N GLN A 219 -15.76 24.53 -7.99
CA GLN A 219 -15.58 24.16 -6.57
C GLN A 219 -14.18 23.63 -6.31
N ARG A 220 -13.67 22.78 -7.23
CA ARG A 220 -12.32 22.21 -7.15
C ARG A 220 -11.30 23.18 -7.73
N ARG A 221 -10.69 23.95 -6.86
CA ARG A 221 -9.63 24.90 -7.20
C ARG A 221 -8.68 25.04 -6.01
N VAL A 222 -7.47 24.60 -6.18
CA VAL A 222 -6.44 24.62 -5.14
C VAL A 222 -5.16 25.32 -5.61
N GLY A 223 -5.15 25.86 -6.83
CA GLY A 223 -4.00 26.56 -7.40
C GLY A 223 -3.79 27.94 -6.77
N GLY A 224 -2.52 28.28 -6.50
CA GLY A 224 -2.13 29.52 -5.85
C GLY A 224 -2.53 29.62 -4.38
N TYR A 225 -2.32 30.79 -3.77
CA TYR A 225 -2.80 31.05 -2.42
C TYR A 225 -4.30 31.41 -2.45
N ASN A 226 -5.01 31.03 -1.41
CA ASN A 226 -6.46 31.32 -1.25
C ASN A 226 -6.73 32.80 -0.90
N LEU A 227 -6.35 33.74 -1.76
CA LEU A 227 -6.55 35.19 -1.51
C LEU A 227 -8.04 35.55 -1.36
N ASP A 228 -8.95 34.78 -1.93
CA ASP A 228 -10.39 34.96 -1.76
C ASP A 228 -10.88 34.74 -0.31
N ALA A 229 -10.09 34.08 0.51
CA ALA A 229 -10.35 33.99 1.96
C ALA A 229 -10.17 35.35 2.68
N LEU A 230 -9.44 36.28 2.08
CA LEU A 230 -9.11 37.60 2.62
C LEU A 230 -10.13 38.68 2.18
N VAL A 231 -10.94 38.42 1.17
CA VAL A 231 -11.91 39.37 0.62
C VAL A 231 -12.95 39.68 1.69
N PRO A 232 -13.36 40.98 1.83
CA PRO A 232 -14.38 41.40 2.77
C PRO A 232 -15.71 40.65 2.60
N ARG A 233 -16.30 40.22 3.70
CA ARG A 233 -17.60 39.53 3.75
C ARG A 233 -18.36 39.89 5.03
N ASN A 234 -19.66 39.53 5.10
CA ASN A 234 -20.53 39.80 6.27
C ASN A 234 -20.22 38.92 7.50
N ALA A 235 -19.22 38.00 7.39
CA ALA A 235 -18.77 37.15 8.48
C ALA A 235 -17.27 37.38 8.71
N PRO A 236 -16.70 36.98 9.86
CA PRO A 236 -15.25 37.02 10.08
C PRO A 236 -14.48 36.32 8.97
N ASN A 237 -13.31 36.83 8.62
CA ASN A 237 -12.39 36.12 7.72
C ASN A 237 -11.65 35.05 8.51
N ASN A 238 -11.47 33.87 7.93
CA ASN A 238 -10.67 32.81 8.54
C ASN A 238 -9.27 32.75 7.90
N LEU A 239 -8.26 33.20 8.65
CA LEU A 239 -6.88 33.28 8.14
C LEU A 239 -6.19 31.91 8.04
N ALA A 240 -6.71 30.86 8.70
CA ALA A 240 -6.23 29.49 8.46
C ALA A 240 -6.42 29.07 7.00
N HIS A 241 -7.46 29.58 6.33
CA HIS A 241 -7.72 29.27 4.93
C HIS A 241 -6.64 29.77 3.97
N LEU A 242 -5.82 30.78 4.37
CA LEU A 242 -4.66 31.21 3.60
C LEU A 242 -3.51 30.20 3.70
N LEU A 243 -3.36 29.52 4.86
CA LEU A 243 -2.35 28.49 5.05
C LEU A 243 -2.75 27.15 4.38
N VAL A 244 -4.04 26.87 4.28
CA VAL A 244 -4.55 25.71 3.55
C VAL A 244 -4.30 25.90 2.06
N GLY A 245 -3.58 24.95 1.43
CA GLY A 245 -3.15 25.03 0.03
C GLY A 245 -1.83 25.78 -0.17
N SER A 246 -1.17 26.23 0.90
CA SER A 246 0.12 26.96 0.78
C SER A 246 1.34 26.06 0.54
N GLU A 247 1.19 24.76 0.50
CA GLU A 247 2.26 23.77 0.21
C GLU A 247 3.49 23.91 1.15
N GLY A 248 3.26 24.40 2.37
CA GLY A 248 4.32 24.64 3.37
C GLY A 248 5.25 25.80 3.03
N THR A 249 4.81 26.75 2.19
CA THR A 249 5.62 27.92 1.78
C THR A 249 5.42 29.14 2.67
N LEU A 250 4.32 29.21 3.43
CA LEU A 250 3.99 30.38 4.25
C LEU A 250 4.35 30.20 5.72
N ALA A 251 3.99 29.07 6.32
CA ALA A 251 4.24 28.78 7.71
C ALA A 251 4.48 27.30 7.97
N PHE A 252 5.11 26.98 9.09
CA PHE A 252 5.35 25.62 9.56
C PHE A 252 4.25 25.22 10.55
N THR A 253 3.30 24.40 10.09
CA THR A 253 2.12 23.98 10.85
C THR A 253 2.48 23.04 12.00
N THR A 254 1.97 23.34 13.19
CA THR A 254 2.18 22.55 14.42
C THR A 254 0.92 21.83 14.89
N GLN A 255 -0.25 22.42 14.67
CA GLN A 255 -1.57 21.83 15.00
C GLN A 255 -2.62 22.25 13.97
N VAL A 256 -3.64 21.43 13.81
CA VAL A 256 -4.80 21.71 12.94
C VAL A 256 -6.08 21.38 13.69
N GLU A 257 -6.99 22.33 13.76
CA GLU A 257 -8.34 22.12 14.27
C GLU A 257 -9.30 21.83 13.11
N LEU A 258 -10.03 20.72 13.22
CA LEU A 258 -10.85 20.13 12.18
C LEU A 258 -12.32 20.11 12.57
N LYS A 259 -13.20 20.41 11.59
CA LYS A 259 -14.63 20.17 11.67
C LYS A 259 -14.93 18.71 11.33
N LEU A 260 -15.74 18.05 12.18
CA LEU A 260 -16.12 16.66 12.03
C LEU A 260 -17.57 16.50 11.60
N TRP A 261 -17.88 15.33 11.03
CA TRP A 261 -19.20 14.99 10.56
C TRP A 261 -19.67 13.65 11.15
N PRO A 262 -21.00 13.41 11.28
CA PRO A 262 -21.52 12.10 11.65
C PRO A 262 -21.15 11.02 10.63
N VAL A 263 -20.86 9.80 11.10
CA VAL A 263 -20.55 8.67 10.22
C VAL A 263 -21.78 8.35 9.35
N ILE A 264 -21.55 8.21 8.05
CA ILE A 264 -22.55 7.76 7.07
C ILE A 264 -22.95 6.31 7.39
N ARG A 265 -24.23 6.07 7.66
CA ARG A 265 -24.75 4.74 7.99
C ARG A 265 -25.39 4.03 6.80
N ASN A 266 -26.21 4.75 6.05
CA ASN A 266 -27.00 4.22 4.95
C ASN A 266 -26.51 4.79 3.62
N LYS A 267 -26.37 3.94 2.60
CA LYS A 267 -25.96 4.35 1.26
C LYS A 267 -26.76 3.59 0.21
N ALA A 268 -26.91 4.23 -0.95
CA ALA A 268 -27.42 3.59 -2.14
C ALA A 268 -26.63 4.08 -3.36
N LEU A 269 -26.32 3.18 -4.29
CA LEU A 269 -25.58 3.50 -5.51
C LEU A 269 -26.49 3.28 -6.72
N GLY A 270 -26.48 4.24 -7.64
CA GLY A 270 -27.03 4.08 -8.98
C GLY A 270 -25.90 4.04 -10.01
N VAL A 271 -25.79 2.95 -10.76
CA VAL A 271 -24.80 2.81 -11.83
C VAL A 271 -25.46 3.19 -13.15
N CYS A 272 -25.22 4.42 -13.60
CA CYS A 272 -25.73 4.94 -14.87
C CYS A 272 -24.85 4.49 -16.04
N HIS A 273 -25.43 3.94 -17.09
CA HIS A 273 -24.73 3.39 -18.26
C HIS A 273 -24.90 4.26 -19.49
N PHE A 274 -23.82 4.41 -20.27
CA PHE A 274 -23.80 5.25 -21.46
C PHE A 274 -23.14 4.54 -22.65
N GLY A 275 -23.73 4.72 -23.84
CA GLY A 275 -23.19 4.19 -25.10
C GLY A 275 -21.99 4.96 -25.63
N SER A 276 -21.77 6.20 -25.17
CA SER A 276 -20.60 7.00 -25.50
C SER A 276 -20.03 7.72 -24.27
N PHE A 277 -18.73 7.93 -24.28
CA PHE A 277 -18.04 8.68 -23.22
C PHE A 277 -18.53 10.14 -23.13
N TYR A 278 -18.78 10.78 -24.28
CA TYR A 278 -19.29 12.13 -24.34
C TYR A 278 -20.65 12.26 -23.61
N GLU A 279 -21.59 11.33 -23.85
CA GLU A 279 -22.91 11.34 -23.20
C GLU A 279 -22.80 11.17 -21.68
N ALA A 280 -21.85 10.38 -21.20
CA ALA A 280 -21.59 10.25 -19.76
C ALA A 280 -21.14 11.58 -19.16
N MET A 281 -20.21 12.26 -19.81
CA MET A 281 -19.70 13.56 -19.34
C MET A 281 -20.76 14.65 -19.40
N ASP A 282 -21.59 14.66 -20.43
CA ASP A 282 -22.71 15.61 -20.57
C ASP A 282 -23.79 15.37 -19.51
N ALA A 283 -24.10 14.11 -19.20
CA ALA A 283 -25.11 13.76 -18.21
C ALA A 283 -24.75 14.22 -16.79
N ALA A 284 -23.46 14.36 -16.46
CA ALA A 284 -23.01 14.72 -15.10
C ALA A 284 -23.66 16.01 -14.58
N GLN A 285 -23.80 17.05 -15.42
CA GLN A 285 -24.44 18.32 -15.06
C GLN A 285 -25.91 18.19 -14.66
N HIS A 286 -26.59 17.15 -15.11
CA HIS A 286 -27.97 16.84 -14.79
C HIS A 286 -28.07 15.99 -13.53
N LEU A 287 -27.22 14.97 -13.39
CA LEU A 287 -27.20 14.04 -12.25
C LEU A 287 -26.92 14.75 -10.92
N VAL A 288 -26.05 15.75 -10.88
CA VAL A 288 -25.74 16.51 -9.66
C VAL A 288 -26.95 17.30 -9.11
N LYS A 289 -27.96 17.60 -9.93
CA LYS A 289 -29.19 18.27 -9.48
C LYS A 289 -30.00 17.45 -8.49
N LEU A 290 -29.81 16.12 -8.48
CA LEU A 290 -30.37 15.21 -7.47
C LEU A 290 -29.62 15.25 -6.13
N ARG A 291 -28.59 16.10 -5.98
CA ARG A 291 -27.77 16.27 -4.78
C ARG A 291 -27.17 14.95 -4.26
N PRO A 292 -26.52 14.16 -5.12
CA PRO A 292 -25.75 13.01 -4.66
C PRO A 292 -24.58 13.46 -3.78
N ILE A 293 -23.95 12.51 -3.08
CA ILE A 293 -22.69 12.82 -2.38
C ILE A 293 -21.48 12.67 -3.29
N ALA A 294 -21.60 11.88 -4.37
CA ALA A 294 -20.56 11.68 -5.38
C ALA A 294 -21.17 11.24 -6.72
N VAL A 295 -20.53 11.65 -7.83
CA VAL A 295 -20.75 11.07 -9.18
C VAL A 295 -19.38 10.78 -9.79
N GLU A 296 -19.10 9.51 -9.99
CA GLU A 296 -17.78 9.02 -10.31
C GLU A 296 -17.73 8.25 -11.63
N LEU A 297 -16.80 8.63 -12.50
CA LEU A 297 -16.61 7.99 -13.80
C LEU A 297 -15.83 6.69 -13.70
N VAL A 298 -16.25 5.69 -14.49
CA VAL A 298 -15.48 4.50 -14.86
C VAL A 298 -15.59 4.30 -16.37
N ASP A 299 -14.46 4.30 -17.08
CA ASP A 299 -14.41 4.16 -18.53
C ASP A 299 -14.43 2.71 -19.02
N ARG A 300 -14.59 2.51 -20.33
CA ARG A 300 -14.58 1.19 -20.99
C ARG A 300 -13.32 0.40 -20.67
N THR A 301 -12.15 1.04 -20.61
CA THR A 301 -10.87 0.36 -20.36
C THR A 301 -10.85 -0.28 -18.97
N MET A 302 -11.32 0.44 -17.96
CA MET A 302 -11.45 -0.10 -16.61
C MET A 302 -12.48 -1.21 -16.53
N ILE A 303 -13.63 -1.06 -17.20
CA ILE A 303 -14.67 -2.09 -17.22
C ILE A 303 -14.14 -3.39 -17.84
N ALA A 304 -13.42 -3.30 -18.97
CA ALA A 304 -12.80 -4.45 -19.62
C ALA A 304 -11.80 -5.17 -18.71
N LEU A 305 -10.90 -4.42 -18.06
CA LEU A 305 -9.95 -4.97 -17.10
C LEU A 305 -10.64 -5.63 -15.89
N GLY A 306 -11.72 -5.03 -15.40
CA GLY A 306 -12.50 -5.60 -14.31
C GLY A 306 -13.16 -6.93 -14.65
N ARG A 307 -13.52 -7.14 -15.92
CA ARG A 307 -14.05 -8.42 -16.41
C ARG A 307 -12.98 -9.53 -16.49
N GLU A 308 -11.72 -9.16 -16.70
CA GLU A 308 -10.59 -10.11 -16.77
C GLU A 308 -10.05 -10.50 -15.40
N ILE A 309 -10.20 -9.64 -14.39
CA ILE A 309 -9.66 -9.85 -13.05
C ILE A 309 -10.67 -10.67 -12.23
N ALA A 310 -10.32 -11.91 -11.89
CA ALA A 310 -11.21 -12.86 -11.21
C ALA A 310 -11.88 -12.33 -9.93
N MET A 311 -11.19 -11.48 -9.15
CA MET A 311 -11.77 -10.91 -7.93
C MET A 311 -12.82 -9.83 -8.19
N PHE A 312 -12.76 -9.13 -9.34
CA PHE A 312 -13.69 -8.07 -9.72
C PHE A 312 -14.78 -8.54 -10.67
N GLN A 313 -14.59 -9.68 -11.35
CA GLN A 313 -15.55 -10.23 -12.30
C GLN A 313 -16.97 -10.35 -11.72
N PRO A 314 -17.21 -10.87 -10.51
CA PRO A 314 -18.56 -10.96 -9.93
C PRO A 314 -19.17 -9.56 -9.69
N ILE A 315 -18.35 -8.58 -9.30
CA ILE A 315 -18.78 -7.21 -9.02
C ILE A 315 -19.20 -6.53 -10.32
N ILE A 316 -18.35 -6.63 -11.36
CA ILE A 316 -18.64 -6.05 -12.67
C ILE A 316 -19.87 -6.73 -13.31
N SER A 317 -20.00 -8.05 -13.19
CA SER A 317 -21.16 -8.78 -13.72
C SER A 317 -22.47 -8.38 -13.05
N ALA A 318 -22.44 -7.99 -11.77
CA ALA A 318 -23.62 -7.53 -11.03
C ALA A 318 -23.93 -6.05 -11.28
N ALA A 319 -22.90 -5.20 -11.46
CA ALA A 319 -23.06 -3.74 -11.53
C ALA A 319 -23.12 -3.20 -12.97
N VAL A 320 -22.58 -3.92 -13.97
CA VAL A 320 -22.46 -3.43 -15.34
C VAL A 320 -23.27 -4.29 -16.31
N ARG A 321 -24.28 -3.67 -16.93
CA ARG A 321 -25.11 -4.30 -17.96
C ARG A 321 -24.58 -3.96 -19.36
N GLY A 322 -24.50 -4.95 -20.24
CA GLY A 322 -24.08 -4.79 -21.64
C GLY A 322 -22.62 -4.38 -21.79
N ASP A 323 -22.31 -3.59 -22.79
CA ASP A 323 -20.95 -3.09 -23.09
C ASP A 323 -20.92 -1.56 -23.19
N PRO A 324 -21.04 -0.83 -22.06
CA PRO A 324 -21.01 0.62 -22.04
C PRO A 324 -19.61 1.16 -22.39
N ASP A 325 -19.58 2.34 -23.01
CA ASP A 325 -18.36 3.11 -23.22
C ASP A 325 -17.90 3.80 -21.91
N ALA A 326 -18.87 4.14 -21.06
CA ALA A 326 -18.64 4.67 -19.71
C ALA A 326 -19.83 4.36 -18.79
N ILE A 327 -19.56 4.31 -17.49
CA ILE A 327 -20.57 4.36 -16.45
C ILE A 327 -20.28 5.50 -15.48
N LEU A 328 -21.36 6.07 -14.93
CA LEU A 328 -21.28 6.99 -13.80
C LEU A 328 -21.89 6.32 -12.56
N VAL A 329 -21.09 6.19 -11.53
CA VAL A 329 -21.53 5.68 -10.22
C VAL A 329 -21.99 6.88 -9.38
N VAL A 330 -23.31 6.94 -9.14
CA VAL A 330 -23.97 8.00 -8.36
C VAL A 330 -24.22 7.48 -6.96
N GLU A 331 -23.64 8.13 -5.94
CA GLU A 331 -23.76 7.72 -4.53
C GLU A 331 -24.72 8.67 -3.78
N PHE A 332 -25.74 8.10 -3.14
CA PHE A 332 -26.61 8.78 -2.19
C PHE A 332 -26.35 8.27 -0.78
N ALA A 333 -26.46 9.16 0.22
CA ALA A 333 -26.23 8.83 1.63
C ALA A 333 -27.03 9.74 2.54
N GLU A 334 -28.33 9.52 2.57
CA GLU A 334 -29.24 10.16 3.49
C GLU A 334 -29.32 9.36 4.81
N GLU A 335 -29.84 9.97 5.87
CA GLU A 335 -29.99 9.30 7.16
C GLU A 335 -31.01 8.16 7.10
N ASP A 336 -32.10 8.34 6.35
CA ASP A 336 -33.15 7.35 6.13
C ASP A 336 -32.87 6.52 4.87
N GLU A 337 -33.01 5.21 4.96
CA GLU A 337 -32.89 4.28 3.84
C GLU A 337 -33.97 4.54 2.78
N ALA A 338 -35.21 4.87 3.20
CA ALA A 338 -36.31 5.18 2.29
C ALA A 338 -36.01 6.39 1.40
N ASP A 339 -35.32 7.41 1.94
CA ASP A 339 -34.89 8.58 1.18
C ASP A 339 -33.86 8.21 0.13
N ASN A 340 -32.91 7.34 0.46
CA ASN A 340 -31.92 6.83 -0.49
C ASN A 340 -32.61 6.07 -1.65
N LEU A 341 -33.62 5.24 -1.37
CA LEU A 341 -34.38 4.52 -2.38
C LEU A 341 -35.23 5.48 -3.25
N ALA A 342 -35.79 6.53 -2.65
CA ALA A 342 -36.50 7.57 -3.41
C ALA A 342 -35.57 8.31 -4.38
N ARG A 343 -34.30 8.61 -3.94
CA ARG A 343 -33.27 9.21 -4.79
C ARG A 343 -32.88 8.29 -5.97
N LEU A 344 -32.79 6.97 -5.75
CA LEU A 344 -32.51 6.02 -6.83
C LEU A 344 -33.62 6.00 -7.88
N ARG A 345 -34.90 6.02 -7.46
CA ARG A 345 -36.03 6.12 -8.39
C ARG A 345 -35.99 7.41 -9.21
N GLN A 346 -35.74 8.56 -8.54
CA GLN A 346 -35.56 9.85 -9.22
C GLN A 346 -34.41 9.83 -10.23
N LEU A 347 -33.33 9.12 -9.93
CA LEU A 347 -32.21 8.92 -10.84
C LEU A 347 -32.62 8.13 -12.09
N GLY A 348 -33.41 7.07 -11.92
CA GLY A 348 -33.95 6.29 -13.03
C GLY A 348 -34.90 7.13 -13.92
N GLU A 349 -35.76 7.94 -13.32
CA GLU A 349 -36.66 8.87 -14.03
C GLU A 349 -35.85 9.92 -14.80
N LEU A 350 -34.86 10.56 -14.16
CA LEU A 350 -34.00 11.55 -14.80
C LEU A 350 -33.24 10.97 -16.00
N MET A 351 -32.68 9.75 -15.89
CA MET A 351 -32.01 9.08 -17.01
C MET A 351 -33.00 8.83 -18.17
N ALA A 352 -34.24 8.47 -17.86
CA ALA A 352 -35.28 8.30 -18.88
C ALA A 352 -35.66 9.63 -19.54
N ASP A 353 -35.74 10.74 -18.79
CA ASP A 353 -36.00 12.09 -19.31
C ASP A 353 -34.86 12.61 -20.20
N LEU A 354 -33.61 12.23 -19.89
CA LEU A 354 -32.44 12.50 -20.73
C LEU A 354 -32.40 11.63 -22.01
N GLY A 355 -33.39 10.76 -22.19
CA GLY A 355 -33.55 9.96 -23.38
C GLY A 355 -32.90 8.59 -23.35
N PHE A 356 -32.37 8.14 -22.22
CA PHE A 356 -31.76 6.81 -22.06
C PHE A 356 -32.82 5.74 -21.78
N GLY A 357 -32.58 4.53 -22.28
CA GLY A 357 -33.46 3.38 -22.02
C GLY A 357 -32.83 2.09 -22.51
N TRP A 358 -33.03 1.00 -21.74
CA TRP A 358 -32.60 -0.32 -22.13
C TRP A 358 -33.42 -0.82 -23.35
N ASP A 359 -32.71 -1.29 -24.39
CA ASP A 359 -33.29 -2.00 -25.54
C ASP A 359 -34.51 -1.32 -26.23
N LYS A 360 -34.56 0.03 -26.20
CA LYS A 360 -35.61 0.81 -26.85
C LYS A 360 -35.08 1.48 -28.13
N PRO A 361 -35.57 1.10 -29.35
CA PRO A 361 -34.97 1.57 -30.62
C PRO A 361 -34.98 3.10 -30.84
N GLN A 362 -35.83 3.83 -30.11
CA GLN A 362 -35.93 5.31 -30.22
C GLN A 362 -35.21 6.05 -29.09
N ARG A 363 -34.49 5.34 -28.24
CA ARG A 363 -33.74 5.96 -27.10
C ARG A 363 -32.26 5.67 -27.23
N LYS A 364 -31.42 6.55 -26.64
CA LYS A 364 -30.01 6.30 -26.38
C LYS A 364 -29.91 5.06 -25.53
N TRP A 365 -28.94 4.19 -25.85
CA TRP A 365 -28.69 3.01 -25.04
C TRP A 365 -28.15 3.38 -23.68
N GLY A 366 -28.76 2.89 -22.62
CA GLY A 366 -28.32 3.13 -21.25
C GLY A 366 -29.47 3.02 -20.25
N GLY A 367 -29.15 3.24 -18.98
CA GLY A 367 -30.11 3.18 -17.89
C GLY A 367 -29.38 3.05 -16.56
N VAL A 368 -30.10 2.76 -15.47
CA VAL A 368 -29.58 2.65 -14.13
C VAL A 368 -29.61 1.21 -13.63
N VAL A 369 -28.53 0.73 -13.04
CA VAL A 369 -28.49 -0.46 -12.19
C VAL A 369 -28.40 0.00 -10.74
N GLU A 370 -29.37 -0.40 -9.93
CA GLU A 370 -29.47 -0.02 -8.51
C GLU A 370 -28.66 -0.99 -7.65
N ILE A 371 -27.84 -0.47 -6.76
CA ILE A 371 -26.96 -1.25 -5.86
C ILE A 371 -27.25 -0.82 -4.42
N ILE A 372 -27.97 -1.68 -3.72
CA ILE A 372 -28.39 -1.45 -2.32
C ILE A 372 -27.52 -2.30 -1.39
N GLU A 373 -27.08 -3.48 -1.85
CA GLU A 373 -26.33 -4.44 -1.04
C GLU A 373 -24.96 -3.87 -0.61
N PRO A 374 -24.65 -3.78 0.72
CA PRO A 374 -23.41 -3.18 1.23
C PRO A 374 -22.14 -3.87 0.72
N ALA A 375 -22.17 -5.20 0.56
CA ALA A 375 -21.00 -5.95 0.07
C ALA A 375 -20.66 -5.56 -1.38
N LEU A 376 -21.67 -5.35 -2.24
CA LEU A 376 -21.47 -4.94 -3.61
C LEU A 376 -21.03 -3.46 -3.70
N GLN A 377 -21.54 -2.59 -2.82
CA GLN A 377 -21.11 -1.19 -2.73
C GLN A 377 -19.60 -1.10 -2.37
N ILE A 378 -19.14 -1.90 -1.39
CA ILE A 378 -17.72 -2.01 -1.03
C ILE A 378 -16.92 -2.53 -2.23
N GLY A 379 -17.40 -3.56 -2.90
CA GLY A 379 -16.74 -4.14 -4.07
C GLY A 379 -16.57 -3.13 -5.22
N ILE A 380 -17.56 -2.26 -5.46
CA ILE A 380 -17.47 -1.19 -6.49
C ILE A 380 -16.43 -0.15 -6.07
N ALA A 381 -16.39 0.24 -4.79
CA ALA A 381 -15.41 1.18 -4.27
C ALA A 381 -13.97 0.59 -4.39
N ASP A 382 -13.79 -0.68 -4.05
CA ASP A 382 -12.52 -1.39 -4.19
C ASP A 382 -12.09 -1.51 -5.65
N PHE A 383 -13.03 -1.81 -6.55
CA PHE A 383 -12.79 -1.87 -7.99
C PHE A 383 -12.30 -0.52 -8.54
N ARG A 384 -12.96 0.58 -8.16
CA ARG A 384 -12.54 1.94 -8.57
C ARG A 384 -11.14 2.28 -8.04
N ALA A 385 -10.88 2.01 -6.77
CA ALA A 385 -9.56 2.22 -6.17
C ALA A 385 -8.46 1.36 -6.84
N ALA A 386 -8.80 0.14 -7.28
CA ALA A 386 -7.88 -0.75 -7.98
C ALA A 386 -7.64 -0.34 -9.43
N GLY A 387 -8.64 0.19 -10.14
CA GLY A 387 -8.55 0.55 -11.56
C GLY A 387 -7.44 1.57 -11.84
N LEU A 388 -7.30 2.59 -10.98
CA LEU A 388 -6.19 3.53 -11.03
C LEU A 388 -4.82 2.81 -10.96
N ASN A 389 -4.75 1.76 -10.17
CA ASN A 389 -3.53 1.02 -9.91
C ASN A 389 -3.15 0.10 -11.08
N VAL A 390 -4.12 -0.50 -11.74
CA VAL A 390 -3.89 -1.39 -12.88
C VAL A 390 -3.26 -0.62 -14.04
N MET A 391 -3.74 0.59 -14.32
CA MET A 391 -3.17 1.44 -15.37
C MET A 391 -1.74 1.88 -15.05
N MET A 392 -1.39 2.09 -13.77
CA MET A 392 -0.03 2.43 -13.33
C MET A 392 0.93 1.23 -13.33
N SER A 393 0.44 0.00 -13.49
CA SER A 393 1.25 -1.23 -13.49
C SER A 393 1.86 -1.60 -14.85
N MET A 394 1.72 -0.75 -15.87
CA MET A 394 2.32 -0.96 -17.20
C MET A 394 3.83 -1.19 -17.07
N LYS A 395 4.32 -2.32 -17.63
CA LYS A 395 5.74 -2.71 -17.57
C LYS A 395 6.61 -2.02 -18.60
N GLN A 396 6.02 -1.45 -19.65
CA GLN A 396 6.69 -0.72 -20.71
C GLN A 396 7.40 0.54 -20.18
N GLU A 397 8.32 1.11 -20.96
CA GLU A 397 9.04 2.34 -20.58
C GLU A 397 8.13 3.58 -20.54
N GLY A 398 7.17 3.69 -21.45
CA GLY A 398 6.14 4.73 -21.39
C GLY A 398 5.24 4.50 -20.17
N LYS A 399 5.04 5.55 -19.38
CA LYS A 399 4.24 5.53 -18.16
C LYS A 399 3.14 6.58 -18.21
N PRO A 400 1.99 6.36 -17.59
CA PRO A 400 1.03 7.44 -17.34
C PRO A 400 1.68 8.53 -16.49
N VAL A 401 1.74 9.77 -16.98
CA VAL A 401 2.43 10.90 -16.33
C VAL A 401 1.41 11.88 -15.79
N SER A 402 1.58 12.28 -14.52
CA SER A 402 0.75 13.24 -13.82
C SER A 402 1.23 14.66 -14.08
N PHE A 403 0.52 15.45 -14.90
CA PHE A 403 0.81 16.90 -15.09
C PHE A 403 -0.42 17.70 -15.54
N VAL A 404 -1.26 17.19 -16.44
CA VAL A 404 -2.53 17.82 -16.88
C VAL A 404 -3.76 17.15 -16.27
N GLU A 405 -3.55 16.11 -15.48
CA GLU A 405 -4.62 15.57 -14.66
C GLU A 405 -5.05 16.61 -13.64
N ASP A 406 -6.25 16.47 -13.09
CA ASP A 406 -6.73 17.33 -12.01
C ASP A 406 -7.25 18.71 -12.48
N CYS A 407 -7.35 18.92 -13.79
CA CYS A 407 -8.04 20.09 -14.33
C CYS A 407 -9.54 19.97 -14.05
N ALA A 408 -10.11 21.06 -13.52
CA ALA A 408 -11.55 21.15 -13.25
C ALA A 408 -12.20 22.21 -14.12
N VAL A 409 -13.32 21.87 -14.77
CA VAL A 409 -14.11 22.78 -15.59
C VAL A 409 -15.56 22.82 -15.12
N PRO A 410 -16.32 23.93 -15.37
CA PRO A 410 -17.75 23.95 -15.07
C PRO A 410 -18.47 22.81 -15.80
N LEU A 411 -19.40 22.14 -15.12
CA LEU A 411 -20.06 20.92 -15.59
C LEU A 411 -20.69 21.02 -17.00
N PRO A 412 -21.29 22.15 -17.42
CA PRO A 412 -21.82 22.29 -18.78
C PRO A 412 -20.75 22.16 -19.89
N HIS A 413 -19.48 22.31 -19.55
CA HIS A 413 -18.34 22.25 -20.49
C HIS A 413 -17.56 20.94 -20.38
N LEU A 414 -17.92 20.03 -19.45
CA LEU A 414 -17.13 18.85 -19.17
C LEU A 414 -16.99 17.91 -20.37
N ALA A 415 -18.09 17.68 -21.09
CA ALA A 415 -18.08 16.81 -22.27
C ALA A 415 -17.22 17.40 -23.41
N ASP A 416 -17.40 18.67 -23.74
CA ASP A 416 -16.63 19.38 -24.78
C ASP A 416 -15.14 19.46 -24.40
N TYR A 417 -14.82 19.77 -23.15
CA TYR A 417 -13.45 19.79 -22.64
C TYR A 417 -12.76 18.44 -22.81
N THR A 418 -13.44 17.34 -22.44
CA THR A 418 -12.83 15.99 -22.54
C THR A 418 -12.56 15.57 -23.99
N GLU A 419 -13.45 15.90 -24.92
CA GLU A 419 -13.28 15.63 -26.34
C GLU A 419 -12.09 16.42 -26.92
N ARG A 420 -12.03 17.73 -26.62
CA ARG A 420 -10.91 18.61 -27.03
C ARG A 420 -9.57 18.14 -26.44
N LEU A 421 -9.55 17.70 -25.18
CA LEU A 421 -8.33 17.21 -24.52
C LEU A 421 -7.83 15.91 -25.17
N ASN A 422 -8.73 14.99 -25.53
CA ASN A 422 -8.38 13.79 -26.29
C ASN A 422 -7.79 14.14 -27.66
N ALA A 423 -8.32 15.16 -28.34
CA ALA A 423 -7.74 15.65 -29.59
C ALA A 423 -6.35 16.24 -29.41
N VAL A 424 -6.06 16.91 -28.28
CA VAL A 424 -4.70 17.36 -27.93
C VAL A 424 -3.75 16.16 -27.83
N PHE A 425 -4.12 15.11 -27.07
CA PHE A 425 -3.27 13.93 -26.93
C PHE A 425 -3.00 13.24 -28.26
N ALA A 426 -4.01 13.10 -29.11
CA ALA A 426 -3.87 12.49 -30.43
C ALA A 426 -2.88 13.29 -31.32
N ARG A 427 -2.93 14.62 -31.30
CA ARG A 427 -2.00 15.48 -32.03
C ARG A 427 -0.53 15.28 -31.60
N HIS A 428 -0.32 15.03 -30.32
CA HIS A 428 1.00 14.75 -29.73
C HIS A 428 1.40 13.28 -29.73
N GLY A 429 0.64 12.42 -30.44
CA GLY A 429 0.97 10.99 -30.61
C GLY A 429 0.88 10.15 -29.34
N THR A 430 0.06 10.57 -28.38
CA THR A 430 -0.18 9.84 -27.13
C THR A 430 -1.68 9.61 -26.90
N ARG A 431 -2.00 8.88 -25.85
CA ARG A 431 -3.36 8.67 -25.37
C ARG A 431 -3.41 8.84 -23.86
N GLY A 432 -4.49 9.35 -23.34
CA GLY A 432 -4.74 9.46 -21.91
C GLY A 432 -5.57 8.29 -21.39
N THR A 433 -5.38 7.95 -20.13
CA THR A 433 -6.31 7.13 -19.35
C THR A 433 -7.19 8.08 -18.54
N MET A 434 -8.51 7.80 -18.44
CA MET A 434 -9.45 8.75 -17.85
C MET A 434 -10.24 8.12 -16.70
N TYR A 435 -10.23 8.80 -15.57
CA TYR A 435 -11.26 8.68 -14.54
C TYR A 435 -11.58 10.10 -14.02
N ALA A 436 -12.71 10.31 -13.37
CA ALA A 436 -13.12 11.65 -12.98
C ALA A 436 -14.00 11.65 -11.75
N HIS A 437 -13.85 12.71 -10.95
CA HIS A 437 -14.91 13.19 -10.07
C HIS A 437 -15.89 14.01 -10.91
N ALA A 438 -16.76 13.30 -11.64
CA ALA A 438 -17.63 13.91 -12.63
C ALA A 438 -18.63 14.90 -12.01
N SER A 439 -18.99 14.71 -10.72
CA SER A 439 -19.83 15.64 -9.97
C SER A 439 -19.31 17.06 -9.85
N GLU A 440 -18.02 17.26 -10.01
CA GLU A 440 -17.35 18.55 -9.81
C GLU A 440 -16.53 18.99 -11.03
N GLY A 441 -16.68 18.26 -12.14
CA GLY A 441 -15.97 18.56 -13.40
C GLY A 441 -14.47 18.36 -13.33
N CYS A 442 -13.95 17.59 -12.35
CA CYS A 442 -12.53 17.34 -12.17
C CYS A 442 -12.12 16.02 -12.82
N LEU A 443 -11.20 16.12 -13.78
CA LEU A 443 -10.69 14.99 -14.56
C LEU A 443 -9.32 14.53 -14.08
N HIS A 444 -9.14 13.22 -13.98
CA HIS A 444 -7.83 12.62 -13.78
C HIS A 444 -7.39 11.93 -15.06
N VAL A 445 -6.61 12.64 -15.85
CA VAL A 445 -6.14 12.20 -17.15
C VAL A 445 -4.63 12.12 -17.18
N ARG A 446 -4.10 10.97 -17.56
CA ARG A 446 -2.65 10.75 -17.60
C ARG A 446 -2.20 10.28 -18.96
N PRO A 447 -1.57 11.18 -19.75
CA PRO A 447 -0.93 10.81 -21.01
C PRO A 447 0.22 9.81 -20.76
N VAL A 448 0.36 8.83 -21.67
CA VAL A 448 1.43 7.84 -21.61
C VAL A 448 2.67 8.39 -22.31
N LEU A 449 3.71 8.70 -21.53
CA LEU A 449 4.96 9.31 -22.02
C LEU A 449 6.18 8.61 -21.40
N ASN A 450 7.30 8.59 -22.13
CA ASN A 450 8.61 8.15 -21.64
C ASN A 450 9.50 9.36 -21.34
N LEU A 451 9.49 9.83 -20.10
CA LEU A 451 10.25 11.02 -19.68
C LEU A 451 11.79 10.86 -19.72
N LYS A 452 12.30 9.66 -20.05
CA LYS A 452 13.72 9.47 -20.40
C LYS A 452 14.04 10.07 -21.76
N LEU A 453 13.04 10.24 -22.65
CA LEU A 453 13.19 10.74 -24.01
C LEU A 453 12.85 12.23 -24.09
N GLU A 454 13.76 13.03 -24.67
CA GLU A 454 13.56 14.47 -24.83
C GLU A 454 12.30 14.81 -25.65
N LYS A 455 11.98 14.02 -26.69
CA LYS A 455 10.79 14.21 -27.50
C LYS A 455 9.50 14.14 -26.68
N ASP A 456 9.43 13.22 -25.71
CA ASP A 456 8.24 13.03 -24.86
C ASP A 456 8.16 14.12 -23.79
N VAL A 457 9.29 14.65 -23.32
CA VAL A 457 9.32 15.83 -22.44
C VAL A 457 8.83 17.08 -23.18
N LYS A 458 9.23 17.27 -24.44
CA LYS A 458 8.70 18.35 -25.29
C LYS A 458 7.19 18.19 -25.54
N ALA A 459 6.73 16.98 -25.79
CA ALA A 459 5.30 16.68 -25.93
C ALA A 459 4.55 16.98 -24.63
N MET A 460 5.10 16.58 -23.46
CA MET A 460 4.55 16.91 -22.15
C MET A 460 4.35 18.42 -21.99
N ARG A 461 5.36 19.22 -22.32
CA ARG A 461 5.30 20.70 -22.25
C ARG A 461 4.19 21.25 -23.14
N ALA A 462 4.16 20.86 -24.41
CA ALA A 462 3.18 21.34 -25.37
C ALA A 462 1.75 20.95 -24.96
N ILE A 463 1.53 19.74 -24.50
CA ILE A 463 0.23 19.29 -23.97
C ILE A 463 -0.20 20.14 -22.78
N ALA A 464 0.71 20.45 -21.85
CA ALA A 464 0.40 21.26 -20.68
C ALA A 464 -0.03 22.68 -21.07
N GLU A 465 0.70 23.31 -21.98
CA GLU A 465 0.38 24.68 -22.47
C GLU A 465 -0.99 24.73 -23.16
N GLU A 466 -1.29 23.76 -24.04
CA GLU A 466 -2.59 23.69 -24.72
C GLU A 466 -3.73 23.39 -23.75
N ALA A 467 -3.56 22.43 -22.83
CA ALA A 467 -4.59 22.02 -21.87
C ALA A 467 -4.91 23.16 -20.90
N PHE A 468 -3.92 23.84 -20.34
CA PHE A 468 -4.16 24.93 -19.37
C PHE A 468 -4.76 26.17 -20.02
N ALA A 469 -4.37 26.48 -21.26
CA ALA A 469 -5.03 27.54 -22.04
C ALA A 469 -6.53 27.22 -22.25
N MET A 470 -6.85 25.98 -22.61
CA MET A 470 -8.23 25.51 -22.78
C MET A 470 -9.04 25.55 -21.47
N VAL A 471 -8.46 25.12 -20.35
CA VAL A 471 -9.11 25.21 -19.03
C VAL A 471 -9.46 26.64 -18.67
N ARG A 472 -8.59 27.61 -18.98
CA ARG A 472 -8.84 29.04 -18.77
C ARG A 472 -9.98 29.58 -19.62
N GLU A 473 -10.13 29.14 -20.88
CA GLU A 473 -11.27 29.49 -21.74
C GLU A 473 -12.61 29.18 -21.03
N TYR A 474 -12.69 28.03 -20.36
CA TYR A 474 -13.86 27.59 -19.60
C TYR A 474 -13.97 28.21 -18.19
N LYS A 475 -13.08 29.12 -17.80
CA LYS A 475 -12.98 29.66 -16.43
C LYS A 475 -12.80 28.57 -15.37
N GLY A 476 -12.17 27.47 -15.76
CA GLY A 476 -11.83 26.34 -14.91
C GLY A 476 -10.53 26.55 -14.14
N SER A 477 -10.14 25.51 -13.39
CA SER A 477 -8.89 25.45 -12.63
C SER A 477 -7.95 24.41 -13.22
N HIS A 478 -6.67 24.78 -13.38
CA HIS A 478 -5.59 23.85 -13.78
C HIS A 478 -5.11 22.97 -12.64
N SER A 479 -5.56 23.25 -11.40
CA SER A 479 -5.22 22.53 -10.19
C SER A 479 -6.51 22.37 -9.37
N GLY A 480 -7.10 21.19 -9.43
CA GLY A 480 -8.38 20.87 -8.77
C GLY A 480 -8.22 20.40 -7.32
N GLU A 481 -7.27 19.46 -7.08
CA GLU A 481 -7.04 18.88 -5.75
C GLU A 481 -5.58 18.51 -5.45
N HIS A 482 -4.73 18.28 -6.48
CA HIS A 482 -3.36 17.78 -6.26
C HIS A 482 -2.35 18.86 -5.88
N GLY A 483 -2.72 20.14 -5.95
CA GLY A 483 -1.84 21.28 -5.74
C GLY A 483 -0.96 21.61 -6.96
N ASP A 484 -0.12 22.62 -6.81
CA ASP A 484 0.68 23.16 -7.91
C ASP A 484 2.09 22.57 -7.98
N GLY A 485 2.80 22.61 -6.85
CA GLY A 485 4.17 22.14 -6.73
C GLY A 485 5.11 22.68 -7.82
N LEU A 486 5.94 21.78 -8.35
CA LEU A 486 6.83 22.08 -9.48
C LEU A 486 6.15 21.91 -10.83
N VAL A 487 4.98 21.27 -10.88
CA VAL A 487 4.28 20.93 -12.14
C VAL A 487 3.48 22.10 -12.66
N ARG A 488 2.74 22.83 -11.80
CA ARG A 488 1.71 23.79 -12.22
C ARG A 488 2.01 25.22 -11.85
N SER A 489 2.86 25.49 -10.85
CA SER A 489 3.14 26.85 -10.36
C SER A 489 3.65 27.79 -11.47
N GLU A 490 4.40 27.28 -12.44
CA GLU A 490 4.90 28.05 -13.59
C GLU A 490 3.76 28.68 -14.43
N PHE A 491 2.58 28.07 -14.42
CA PHE A 491 1.44 28.50 -15.23
C PHE A 491 0.51 29.49 -14.52
N HIS A 492 0.84 29.93 -13.29
CA HIS A 492 0.00 30.85 -12.52
C HIS A 492 -0.25 32.19 -13.23
N GLU A 493 0.75 32.75 -13.92
CA GLU A 493 0.55 34.00 -14.64
C GLU A 493 -0.44 33.83 -15.79
N ALA A 494 -0.42 32.68 -16.48
CA ALA A 494 -1.39 32.35 -17.52
C ALA A 494 -2.80 32.15 -16.94
N MET A 495 -2.92 31.65 -15.73
CA MET A 495 -4.21 31.34 -15.08
C MET A 495 -4.82 32.54 -14.36
N PHE A 496 -4.03 33.28 -13.59
CA PHE A 496 -4.52 34.32 -12.67
C PHE A 496 -4.18 35.75 -13.12
N GLY A 497 -3.24 35.88 -14.08
CA GLY A 497 -2.72 37.17 -14.52
C GLY A 497 -1.59 37.70 -13.63
N GLN A 498 -0.84 38.70 -14.17
CA GLN A 498 0.37 39.24 -13.51
C GLN A 498 0.09 39.87 -12.15
N ARG A 499 -1.07 40.54 -11.98
CA ARG A 499 -1.41 41.23 -10.75
C ARG A 499 -1.60 40.26 -9.58
N ILE A 500 -2.41 39.21 -9.76
CA ILE A 500 -2.61 38.20 -8.73
C ILE A 500 -1.31 37.44 -8.41
N VAL A 501 -0.47 37.16 -9.40
CA VAL A 501 0.83 36.54 -9.16
C VAL A 501 1.78 37.47 -8.38
N ALA A 502 1.70 38.80 -8.59
CA ALA A 502 2.41 39.76 -7.75
C ALA A 502 1.90 39.75 -6.30
N ASP A 503 0.59 39.61 -6.10
CA ASP A 503 0.01 39.44 -4.77
C ASP A 503 0.46 38.14 -4.10
N PHE A 504 0.57 37.03 -4.83
CA PHE A 504 1.16 35.79 -4.29
C PHE A 504 2.60 36.03 -3.80
N ARG A 505 3.43 36.79 -4.54
CA ARG A 505 4.77 37.18 -4.10
C ARG A 505 4.74 38.09 -2.88
N GLU A 506 3.80 39.03 -2.81
CA GLU A 506 3.63 39.90 -1.66
C GLU A 506 3.29 39.08 -0.39
N VAL A 507 2.32 38.16 -0.48
CA VAL A 507 1.97 37.25 0.63
C VAL A 507 3.19 36.45 1.08
N LYS A 508 3.89 35.77 0.15
CA LYS A 508 5.10 35.02 0.46
C LYS A 508 6.15 35.87 1.18
N GLN A 509 6.43 37.09 0.67
CA GLN A 509 7.41 37.99 1.25
C GLN A 509 7.05 38.47 2.66
N ARG A 510 5.75 38.63 2.97
CA ARG A 510 5.29 39.02 4.30
C ARG A 510 5.36 37.88 5.32
N PHE A 511 5.08 36.64 4.91
CA PHE A 511 5.15 35.45 5.77
C PHE A 511 6.57 34.92 5.93
N ASP A 512 7.38 34.95 4.87
CA ASP A 512 8.72 34.38 4.81
C ASP A 512 9.67 35.30 4.01
N PRO A 513 10.08 36.43 4.57
CA PRO A 513 10.97 37.37 3.90
C PRO A 513 12.36 36.81 3.59
N THR A 514 12.76 35.73 4.25
CA THR A 514 14.04 35.04 4.05
C THR A 514 13.96 33.91 3.03
N ASN A 515 12.78 33.62 2.51
CA ASN A 515 12.50 32.53 1.59
C ASN A 515 13.03 31.17 2.11
N THR A 516 12.84 30.93 3.42
CA THR A 516 13.31 29.71 4.12
C THR A 516 12.36 28.52 3.94
N LEU A 517 11.04 28.79 3.87
CA LEU A 517 10.01 27.76 3.87
C LEU A 517 9.67 27.33 2.44
N ASN A 518 10.10 26.14 2.08
CA ASN A 518 9.81 25.40 0.84
C ASN A 518 9.79 26.25 -0.44
N PRO A 519 10.83 27.00 -0.77
CA PRO A 519 10.87 27.90 -1.94
C PRO A 519 10.72 27.15 -3.26
N GLY A 520 10.33 27.90 -4.32
CA GLY A 520 10.16 27.37 -5.67
C GLY A 520 8.84 26.59 -5.88
N LYS A 521 7.86 26.76 -5.00
CA LYS A 521 6.47 26.29 -5.14
C LYS A 521 5.54 27.49 -5.00
N ILE A 522 4.47 27.49 -5.79
CA ILE A 522 3.49 28.59 -5.91
C ILE A 522 4.10 29.88 -6.43
N VAL A 523 5.22 30.32 -5.85
CA VAL A 523 5.93 31.56 -6.20
C VAL A 523 7.33 31.23 -6.72
N ASP A 524 7.71 31.89 -7.81
CA ASP A 524 9.02 31.81 -8.47
C ASP A 524 9.51 30.35 -8.70
N PRO A 525 8.69 29.50 -9.33
CA PRO A 525 9.02 28.09 -9.57
C PRO A 525 10.06 27.95 -10.70
N PRO A 526 10.81 26.83 -10.71
CA PRO A 526 11.55 26.44 -11.91
C PRO A 526 10.58 26.03 -13.04
N ARG A 527 11.10 25.84 -14.23
CA ARG A 527 10.32 25.32 -15.36
C ARG A 527 9.87 23.89 -15.07
N MET A 528 8.62 23.55 -15.41
CA MET A 528 8.05 22.22 -15.25
C MET A 528 8.87 21.15 -15.98
N ASP A 529 9.41 21.47 -17.13
CA ASP A 529 10.17 20.59 -18.01
C ASP A 529 11.70 20.66 -17.81
N ASP A 530 12.17 21.24 -16.69
CA ASP A 530 13.60 21.19 -16.34
C ASP A 530 14.02 19.76 -16.01
N ARG A 531 14.63 19.10 -16.98
CA ARG A 531 15.05 17.70 -16.86
C ARG A 531 16.12 17.45 -15.80
N SER A 532 16.84 18.47 -15.36
CA SER A 532 17.84 18.35 -14.29
C SER A 532 17.18 17.97 -12.95
N LEU A 533 15.90 18.31 -12.80
CA LEU A 533 15.08 18.02 -11.62
C LEU A 533 14.33 16.70 -11.72
N PHE A 534 14.42 15.98 -12.85
CA PHE A 534 13.67 14.75 -13.06
C PHE A 534 14.34 13.56 -12.40
N ARG A 535 13.52 12.59 -11.98
CA ARG A 535 13.96 11.26 -11.49
C ARG A 535 14.84 10.56 -12.52
N PHE A 536 14.56 10.77 -13.79
CA PHE A 536 15.30 10.28 -14.95
C PHE A 536 15.92 11.47 -15.69
N SER A 537 16.90 12.13 -15.03
CA SER A 537 17.64 13.27 -15.61
C SER A 537 18.35 12.86 -16.92
N PRO A 538 18.82 13.83 -17.74
CA PRO A 538 19.60 13.52 -18.95
C PRO A 538 20.82 12.62 -18.69
N ASP A 539 21.38 12.69 -17.48
CA ASP A 539 22.57 11.90 -17.07
C ASP A 539 22.21 10.57 -16.42
N TYR A 540 20.91 10.27 -16.28
CA TYR A 540 20.49 9.00 -15.69
C TYR A 540 20.94 7.83 -16.54
N ARG A 541 21.81 7.00 -16.00
CA ARG A 541 22.35 5.79 -16.65
C ARG A 541 22.36 4.63 -15.66
N VAL A 542 22.07 3.47 -16.16
CA VAL A 542 22.25 2.21 -15.45
C VAL A 542 23.33 1.43 -16.22
N GLY A 543 24.40 1.08 -15.52
CA GLY A 543 25.50 0.31 -16.09
C GLY A 543 25.14 -1.16 -16.34
N GLU A 544 26.14 -1.97 -16.66
CA GLU A 544 25.96 -3.40 -16.79
C GLU A 544 25.62 -4.03 -15.43
N LEU A 545 24.51 -4.78 -15.37
CA LEU A 545 24.05 -5.49 -14.18
C LEU A 545 24.03 -6.99 -14.44
N LYS A 546 24.63 -7.77 -13.54
CA LYS A 546 24.51 -9.23 -13.52
C LYS A 546 23.38 -9.62 -12.57
N THR A 547 22.35 -10.25 -13.10
CA THR A 547 21.19 -10.72 -12.34
C THR A 547 21.14 -12.23 -12.33
N VAL A 548 20.49 -12.80 -11.31
CA VAL A 548 20.39 -14.25 -11.10
C VAL A 548 18.98 -14.78 -11.32
N LEU A 549 17.99 -13.89 -11.37
CA LEU A 549 16.59 -14.19 -11.66
C LEU A 549 16.18 -13.66 -13.03
N ASP A 550 15.13 -14.22 -13.58
CA ASP A 550 14.54 -13.73 -14.84
C ASP A 550 13.69 -12.47 -14.60
N TRP A 551 14.06 -11.37 -15.28
CA TRP A 551 13.40 -10.08 -15.29
C TRP A 551 12.92 -9.67 -16.69
N SER A 552 12.94 -10.58 -17.66
CA SER A 552 12.64 -10.32 -19.08
C SER A 552 11.25 -9.71 -19.35
N ALA A 553 10.34 -9.76 -18.36
CA ALA A 553 9.05 -9.09 -18.44
C ALA A 553 9.15 -7.56 -18.36
N TYR A 554 10.31 -6.99 -18.05
CA TYR A 554 10.57 -5.56 -17.92
C TYR A 554 11.67 -5.11 -18.87
N PRO A 555 11.71 -3.83 -19.28
CA PRO A 555 12.79 -3.28 -20.10
C PRO A 555 14.02 -2.91 -19.25
N GLY A 556 15.16 -2.69 -19.93
CA GLY A 556 16.35 -2.08 -19.37
C GLY A 556 17.43 -3.07 -18.94
N ALA A 557 18.49 -2.55 -18.31
CA ALA A 557 19.67 -3.29 -17.91
C ALA A 557 19.38 -4.44 -16.94
N GLY A 558 20.29 -5.43 -16.86
CA GLY A 558 20.14 -6.60 -16.00
C GLY A 558 18.99 -7.49 -16.44
N GLY A 559 18.80 -7.69 -17.75
CA GLY A 559 17.72 -8.49 -18.29
C GLY A 559 16.32 -8.00 -17.91
N GLY A 560 16.16 -6.68 -17.60
CA GLY A 560 14.92 -6.05 -17.15
C GLY A 560 14.87 -5.69 -15.67
N PHE A 561 15.89 -6.02 -14.87
CA PHE A 561 15.92 -5.68 -13.44
C PHE A 561 15.78 -4.18 -13.20
N GLN A 562 16.41 -3.34 -14.04
CA GLN A 562 16.25 -1.89 -14.02
C GLN A 562 14.77 -1.49 -14.07
N GLY A 563 14.02 -1.94 -15.08
CA GLY A 563 12.61 -1.60 -15.24
C GLY A 563 11.75 -2.10 -14.07
N ALA A 564 12.07 -3.26 -13.51
CA ALA A 564 11.39 -3.77 -12.32
C ALA A 564 11.59 -2.86 -11.10
N VAL A 565 12.79 -2.35 -10.86
CA VAL A 565 13.10 -1.41 -9.77
C VAL A 565 12.41 -0.06 -10.01
N GLU A 566 12.37 0.43 -11.24
CA GLU A 566 11.74 1.69 -11.66
C GLU A 566 10.20 1.67 -11.60
N MET A 567 9.58 0.50 -11.40
CA MET A 567 8.11 0.40 -11.20
C MET A 567 7.61 1.20 -10.01
N CYS A 568 8.45 1.49 -9.01
CA CYS A 568 8.03 2.28 -7.88
C CYS A 568 7.78 3.75 -8.26
N ASN A 569 6.53 4.17 -8.25
CA ASN A 569 6.12 5.57 -8.49
C ASN A 569 5.89 6.37 -7.20
N ASN A 570 6.31 5.88 -6.04
CA ASN A 570 6.17 6.52 -4.72
C ASN A 570 4.73 6.79 -4.23
N ASN A 571 3.71 6.15 -4.79
CA ASN A 571 2.32 6.31 -4.31
C ASN A 571 2.11 6.04 -2.81
N GLY A 572 3.07 5.43 -2.14
CA GLY A 572 3.09 5.21 -0.70
C GLY A 572 2.12 4.13 -0.18
N ALA A 573 1.44 3.34 -1.01
CA ALA A 573 0.55 2.27 -0.57
C ALA A 573 1.20 1.29 0.43
N CYS A 574 2.52 1.15 0.36
CA CYS A 574 3.30 0.36 1.32
C CYS A 574 3.42 0.98 2.72
N ARG A 575 2.97 2.22 2.94
CA ARG A 575 2.95 2.89 4.26
C ARG A 575 1.65 2.67 5.02
N LYS A 576 0.68 1.95 4.48
CA LYS A 576 -0.58 1.66 5.18
C LYS A 576 -0.33 0.95 6.52
N LEU A 577 -1.08 1.32 7.53
CA LEU A 577 -0.90 0.84 8.90
C LEU A 577 -1.79 -0.36 9.22
N GLU A 578 -2.88 -0.53 8.49
CA GLU A 578 -3.88 -1.59 8.65
C GLU A 578 -4.28 -2.17 7.30
N GLY A 579 -5.01 -3.27 7.36
CA GLY A 579 -5.45 -4.02 6.18
C GLY A 579 -4.29 -4.68 5.42
N GLY A 580 -4.51 -5.86 4.86
CA GLY A 580 -3.50 -6.60 4.11
C GLY A 580 -2.23 -6.94 4.89
N VAL A 581 -1.14 -7.21 4.16
CA VAL A 581 0.14 -7.66 4.73
C VAL A 581 1.26 -6.63 4.63
N MET A 582 1.31 -5.85 3.55
CA MET A 582 2.40 -4.91 3.22
C MET A 582 2.44 -3.72 4.17
N CYS A 583 3.54 -3.18 4.58
CA CYS A 583 4.88 -3.70 4.92
C CYS A 583 4.96 -3.94 6.42
N PRO A 584 5.14 -5.15 6.92
CA PRO A 584 5.18 -5.41 8.37
C PRO A 584 6.25 -4.61 9.10
N SER A 585 7.43 -4.46 8.48
CA SER A 585 8.54 -3.68 9.04
C SER A 585 8.18 -2.21 9.23
N TYR A 586 7.52 -1.57 8.27
CA TYR A 586 7.10 -0.18 8.40
C TYR A 586 6.03 0.00 9.48
N ARG A 587 5.09 -0.92 9.58
CA ARG A 587 4.05 -0.88 10.62
C ARG A 587 4.65 -0.89 12.03
N ALA A 588 5.76 -1.62 12.23
CA ALA A 588 6.47 -1.68 13.50
C ALA A 588 7.35 -0.44 13.74
N THR A 589 8.14 -0.02 12.73
CA THR A 589 9.20 0.99 12.93
C THR A 589 8.80 2.40 12.52
N ARG A 590 7.84 2.56 11.61
CA ARG A 590 7.49 3.82 10.95
C ARG A 590 8.65 4.51 10.21
N ASN A 591 9.76 3.83 9.98
CA ASN A 591 10.92 4.36 9.28
C ASN A 591 10.77 4.22 7.76
N GLU A 592 11.13 5.27 7.01
CA GLU A 592 11.10 5.26 5.55
C GLU A 592 12.04 4.21 4.94
N LYS A 593 13.14 3.84 5.61
CA LYS A 593 14.04 2.76 5.15
C LYS A 593 13.38 1.38 5.18
N ASP A 594 12.36 1.19 6.03
CA ASP A 594 11.74 -0.11 6.30
C ASP A 594 10.47 -0.34 5.48
N VAL A 595 10.23 0.48 4.48
CA VAL A 595 9.07 0.41 3.58
C VAL A 595 9.51 0.06 2.15
N THR A 596 8.62 -0.54 1.36
CA THR A 596 8.93 -0.97 -0.02
C THR A 596 9.42 0.19 -0.89
N ARG A 597 8.78 1.37 -0.82
CA ARG A 597 9.20 2.53 -1.64
C ARG A 597 10.58 3.05 -1.26
N GLY A 598 10.91 3.11 0.03
CA GLY A 598 12.23 3.51 0.49
C GLY A 598 13.32 2.56 -0.01
N ARG A 599 13.05 1.24 0.03
CA ARG A 599 13.94 0.21 -0.52
C ARG A 599 14.09 0.31 -2.04
N ALA A 600 12.99 0.51 -2.77
CA ALA A 600 13.00 0.62 -4.23
C ALA A 600 13.75 1.89 -4.69
N ASN A 601 13.54 3.03 -4.02
CA ASN A 601 14.31 4.25 -4.31
C ASN A 601 15.81 4.07 -4.04
N THR A 602 16.16 3.44 -2.92
CA THR A 602 17.57 3.13 -2.62
C THR A 602 18.18 2.22 -3.69
N LEU A 603 17.46 1.17 -4.12
CA LEU A 603 17.92 0.29 -5.21
C LEU A 603 18.10 1.06 -6.52
N ARG A 604 17.14 1.91 -6.91
CA ARG A 604 17.23 2.71 -8.12
C ARG A 604 18.46 3.63 -8.12
N LEU A 605 18.71 4.30 -7.00
CA LEU A 605 19.88 5.15 -6.83
C LEU A 605 21.19 4.34 -6.84
N ALA A 606 21.18 3.12 -6.29
CA ALA A 606 22.33 2.23 -6.29
C ALA A 606 22.66 1.74 -7.72
N ILE A 607 21.69 1.20 -8.46
CA ILE A 607 21.94 0.69 -9.82
C ILE A 607 22.27 1.78 -10.85
N SER A 608 21.86 3.03 -10.57
CA SER A 608 22.21 4.18 -11.40
C SER A 608 23.53 4.88 -10.99
N GLY A 609 24.26 4.31 -10.03
CA GLY A 609 25.55 4.84 -9.58
C GLY A 609 25.48 6.07 -8.68
N GLN A 610 24.29 6.60 -8.38
CA GLN A 610 24.11 7.82 -7.57
C GLN A 610 24.53 7.62 -6.09
N LEU A 611 24.62 6.37 -5.62
CA LEU A 611 25.10 6.02 -4.27
C LEU A 611 26.52 5.43 -4.28
N GLY A 612 27.21 5.44 -5.42
CA GLY A 612 28.53 4.86 -5.62
C GLY A 612 28.49 3.50 -6.36
N ALA A 613 29.62 3.08 -6.91
CA ALA A 613 29.70 1.90 -7.79
C ALA A 613 29.33 0.60 -7.07
N ASP A 614 29.73 0.44 -5.80
CA ASP A 614 29.55 -0.78 -5.02
C ASP A 614 28.26 -0.77 -4.16
N ALA A 615 27.41 0.25 -4.33
CA ALA A 615 26.24 0.47 -3.48
C ALA A 615 25.28 -0.71 -3.40
N LEU A 616 25.16 -1.51 -4.48
CA LEU A 616 24.24 -2.66 -4.53
C LEU A 616 24.58 -3.75 -3.51
N ALA A 617 25.88 -3.98 -3.25
CA ALA A 617 26.38 -5.01 -2.34
C ALA A 617 26.91 -4.43 -1.01
N SER A 618 26.71 -3.14 -0.76
CA SER A 618 27.24 -2.43 0.42
C SER A 618 26.54 -2.82 1.73
N ASP A 619 27.15 -2.47 2.86
CA ASP A 619 26.57 -2.67 4.19
C ASP A 619 25.32 -1.81 4.39
N GLU A 620 25.30 -0.59 3.83
CA GLU A 620 24.14 0.31 3.86
C GLU A 620 22.95 -0.24 3.09
N MET A 621 23.20 -0.94 1.97
CA MET A 621 22.14 -1.66 1.24
C MET A 621 21.63 -2.84 2.07
N MET A 622 22.51 -3.59 2.72
CA MET A 622 22.09 -4.66 3.64
C MET A 622 21.27 -4.11 4.81
N GLU A 623 21.66 -2.98 5.40
CA GLU A 623 20.87 -2.31 6.44
C GLU A 623 19.50 -1.84 5.92
N THR A 624 19.42 -1.38 4.65
CA THR A 624 18.16 -1.00 3.98
C THR A 624 17.20 -2.19 3.84
N LEU A 625 17.73 -3.37 3.53
CA LEU A 625 16.94 -4.58 3.31
C LEU A 625 16.77 -5.46 4.55
N LYS A 626 17.46 -5.13 5.65
CA LYS A 626 17.53 -5.92 6.87
C LYS A 626 16.16 -6.33 7.39
N LEU A 627 15.24 -5.38 7.56
CA LEU A 627 13.90 -5.65 8.07
C LEU A 627 12.88 -6.07 6.99
N CYS A 628 13.32 -6.29 5.74
CA CYS A 628 12.45 -6.91 4.74
C CYS A 628 12.30 -8.40 5.04
N VAL A 629 11.16 -8.81 5.51
CA VAL A 629 10.83 -10.21 5.86
C VAL A 629 10.42 -11.06 4.65
N SER A 630 10.54 -10.55 3.43
CA SER A 630 10.18 -11.22 2.17
C SER A 630 8.77 -11.84 2.19
N CYS A 631 7.80 -11.13 2.77
CA CYS A 631 6.39 -11.55 2.87
C CYS A 631 5.67 -11.60 1.51
N LYS A 632 6.29 -11.09 0.44
CA LYS A 632 5.76 -11.01 -0.95
C LYS A 632 4.50 -10.14 -1.12
N ALA A 633 4.01 -9.52 -0.07
CA ALA A 633 2.79 -8.71 -0.13
C ALA A 633 2.90 -7.55 -1.13
N CYS A 634 4.09 -6.94 -1.29
CA CYS A 634 4.30 -5.87 -2.25
C CYS A 634 4.00 -6.29 -3.71
N ARG A 635 4.24 -7.55 -4.08
CA ARG A 635 3.90 -8.06 -5.41
C ARG A 635 2.38 -7.98 -5.69
N HIS A 636 1.56 -8.21 -4.67
CA HIS A 636 0.10 -8.27 -4.80
C HIS A 636 -0.60 -6.96 -4.42
N GLU A 637 -0.12 -6.30 -3.36
CA GLU A 637 -0.78 -5.12 -2.79
C GLU A 637 -0.18 -3.79 -3.29
N CYS A 638 1.00 -3.82 -3.93
CA CYS A 638 1.57 -2.60 -4.53
C CYS A 638 0.86 -2.30 -5.84
N PRO A 639 0.29 -1.11 -6.00
CA PRO A 639 -0.41 -0.73 -7.23
C PRO A 639 0.43 -0.85 -8.50
N THR A 640 1.73 -0.66 -8.38
CA THR A 640 2.68 -0.76 -9.50
C THR A 640 3.43 -2.08 -9.54
N GLY A 641 3.06 -3.06 -8.71
CA GLY A 641 3.59 -4.43 -8.78
C GLY A 641 5.06 -4.58 -8.41
N VAL A 642 5.61 -3.73 -7.54
CA VAL A 642 7.00 -3.85 -7.06
C VAL A 642 7.19 -5.16 -6.30
N ASP A 643 8.08 -6.04 -6.75
CA ASP A 643 8.42 -7.29 -6.06
C ASP A 643 9.74 -7.17 -5.29
N MET A 644 9.68 -6.54 -4.13
CA MET A 644 10.87 -6.34 -3.28
C MET A 644 11.45 -7.65 -2.74
N ALA A 645 10.64 -8.71 -2.63
CA ALA A 645 11.12 -10.00 -2.16
C ALA A 645 12.09 -10.63 -3.17
N LYS A 646 11.81 -10.55 -4.48
CA LYS A 646 12.72 -10.98 -5.54
C LYS A 646 13.92 -10.05 -5.68
N MET A 647 13.71 -8.73 -5.62
CA MET A 647 14.80 -7.75 -5.65
C MET A 647 15.81 -7.98 -4.51
N LYS A 648 15.34 -8.37 -3.33
CA LYS A 648 16.21 -8.73 -2.20
C LYS A 648 17.10 -9.94 -2.53
N ILE A 649 16.62 -10.93 -3.28
CA ILE A 649 17.42 -12.09 -3.69
C ILE A 649 18.60 -11.64 -4.58
N GLU A 650 18.37 -10.69 -5.51
CA GLU A 650 19.47 -10.13 -6.35
C GLU A 650 20.54 -9.46 -5.49
N VAL A 651 20.13 -8.64 -4.51
CA VAL A 651 21.08 -7.98 -3.61
C VAL A 651 21.86 -8.98 -2.76
N LEU A 652 21.18 -10.00 -2.20
CA LEU A 652 21.83 -11.05 -1.41
C LEU A 652 22.80 -11.89 -2.25
N ALA A 653 22.45 -12.19 -3.52
CA ALA A 653 23.33 -12.89 -4.45
C ALA A 653 24.57 -12.05 -4.79
N ALA A 654 24.39 -10.76 -5.09
CA ALA A 654 25.50 -9.83 -5.32
C ALA A 654 26.40 -9.72 -4.08
N ARG A 655 25.82 -9.61 -2.89
CA ARG A 655 26.55 -9.57 -1.62
C ARG A 655 27.34 -10.84 -1.36
N ALA A 656 26.69 -12.01 -1.56
CA ALA A 656 27.36 -13.32 -1.38
C ALA A 656 28.55 -13.51 -2.33
N ALA A 657 28.43 -13.01 -3.57
CA ALA A 657 29.51 -13.08 -4.57
C ALA A 657 30.70 -12.17 -4.21
N THR A 658 30.45 -10.98 -3.64
CA THR A 658 31.52 -9.98 -3.35
C THR A 658 32.14 -10.14 -1.98
N HIS A 659 31.33 -10.42 -0.94
CA HIS A 659 31.77 -10.44 0.46
C HIS A 659 31.73 -11.85 1.09
N GLY A 660 31.20 -12.85 0.36
CA GLY A 660 31.02 -14.20 0.89
C GLY A 660 29.85 -14.32 1.87
N LEU A 661 29.78 -15.46 2.56
CA LEU A 661 28.67 -15.80 3.46
C LEU A 661 29.11 -15.73 4.92
N THR A 662 28.28 -15.16 5.78
CA THR A 662 28.44 -15.25 7.22
C THR A 662 28.20 -16.69 7.72
N LEU A 663 28.66 -17.02 8.93
CA LEU A 663 28.36 -18.31 9.56
C LEU A 663 26.84 -18.55 9.67
N ARG A 664 26.07 -17.51 10.00
CA ARG A 664 24.61 -17.55 10.04
C ARG A 664 24.00 -17.92 8.69
N ASP A 665 24.45 -17.27 7.61
CA ASP A 665 23.94 -17.54 6.26
C ASP A 665 24.22 -18.99 5.82
N ARG A 666 25.40 -19.52 6.19
CA ARG A 666 25.75 -20.93 5.92
C ARG A 666 24.85 -21.88 6.71
N LEU A 667 24.65 -21.64 8.00
CA LEU A 667 23.79 -22.48 8.85
C LEU A 667 22.32 -22.47 8.35
N VAL A 668 21.80 -21.33 7.96
CA VAL A 668 20.44 -21.17 7.46
C VAL A 668 20.29 -21.75 6.05
N GLY A 669 21.17 -21.35 5.14
CA GLY A 669 21.09 -21.76 3.73
C GLY A 669 21.18 -23.26 3.55
N TYR A 670 22.15 -23.89 4.18
CA TYR A 670 22.43 -25.33 4.06
C TYR A 670 21.59 -26.23 4.97
N LEU A 671 20.63 -25.71 5.74
CA LEU A 671 19.75 -26.49 6.63
C LEU A 671 19.17 -27.75 5.98
N PRO A 672 18.64 -27.72 4.75
CA PRO A 672 18.07 -28.93 4.11
C PRO A 672 19.08 -30.06 3.88
N ARG A 673 20.37 -29.72 3.82
CA ARG A 673 21.43 -30.71 3.59
C ARG A 673 21.92 -31.40 4.86
N TYR A 674 21.80 -30.75 6.03
CA TYR A 674 22.30 -31.32 7.28
C TYR A 674 21.19 -31.67 8.32
N VAL A 675 19.92 -31.34 8.04
CA VAL A 675 18.84 -31.60 9.01
C VAL A 675 18.76 -33.06 9.43
N ASP A 676 18.93 -34.01 8.50
CA ASP A 676 18.88 -35.46 8.82
C ASP A 676 20.06 -35.90 9.68
N LEU A 677 21.27 -35.38 9.42
CA LEU A 677 22.44 -35.63 10.25
C LEU A 677 22.26 -35.01 11.66
N ALA A 678 21.86 -33.75 11.72
CA ALA A 678 21.61 -33.08 13.00
C ALA A 678 20.52 -33.79 13.83
N SER A 679 19.51 -34.35 13.16
CA SER A 679 18.44 -35.11 13.79
C SER A 679 18.95 -36.45 14.41
N ARG A 680 19.92 -37.12 13.80
CA ARG A 680 20.55 -38.31 14.40
C ARG A 680 21.26 -37.97 15.72
N PHE A 681 21.85 -36.77 15.79
CA PHE A 681 22.54 -36.25 16.96
C PHE A 681 21.71 -35.21 17.72
N ALA A 682 20.36 -35.31 17.70
CA ALA A 682 19.45 -34.35 18.26
C ALA A 682 19.77 -33.87 19.71
N PRO A 683 20.18 -34.74 20.68
CA PRO A 683 20.57 -34.30 22.02
C PRO A 683 21.70 -33.27 22.02
N ILE A 684 22.71 -33.49 21.17
CA ILE A 684 23.87 -32.59 21.05
C ILE A 684 23.47 -31.33 20.29
N ALA A 685 22.77 -31.46 19.16
CA ALA A 685 22.33 -30.35 18.35
C ALA A 685 21.39 -29.40 19.14
N ASN A 686 20.57 -29.95 20.06
CA ASN A 686 19.65 -29.18 20.91
C ASN A 686 20.28 -28.66 22.21
N TRP A 687 21.55 -28.97 22.50
CA TRP A 687 22.20 -28.58 23.74
C TRP A 687 22.28 -27.06 23.91
N ARG A 688 22.46 -26.31 22.80
CA ARG A 688 22.37 -24.85 22.79
C ARG A 688 21.08 -24.37 23.47
N ASN A 689 19.92 -24.95 23.18
CA ASN A 689 18.63 -24.50 23.70
C ASN A 689 18.53 -24.61 25.22
N ARG A 690 19.31 -25.50 25.84
CA ARG A 690 19.31 -25.76 27.28
C ARG A 690 20.39 -25.00 28.05
N SER A 691 21.46 -24.54 27.38
CA SER A 691 22.61 -23.88 28.00
C SER A 691 22.63 -22.38 27.72
N PRO A 692 22.48 -21.49 28.71
CA PRO A 692 22.60 -20.04 28.53
C PRO A 692 23.98 -19.64 27.99
N LEU A 693 25.04 -20.32 28.41
CA LEU A 693 26.41 -20.06 27.94
C LEU A 693 26.55 -20.32 26.45
N LEU A 694 25.99 -21.45 25.96
CA LEU A 694 26.00 -21.77 24.54
C LEU A 694 25.12 -20.82 23.75
N ARG A 695 24.00 -20.36 24.28
CA ARG A 695 23.17 -19.34 23.62
C ARG A 695 23.96 -18.05 23.43
N SER A 696 24.64 -17.56 24.46
CA SER A 696 25.46 -16.37 24.39
C SER A 696 26.66 -16.53 23.42
N LEU A 697 27.30 -17.70 23.42
CA LEU A 697 28.38 -18.01 22.48
C LEU A 697 27.89 -18.01 21.02
N PHE A 698 26.77 -18.64 20.72
CA PHE A 698 26.15 -18.64 19.38
C PHE A 698 25.71 -17.25 18.95
N GLU A 699 25.27 -16.40 19.87
CA GLU A 699 24.94 -15.00 19.56
C GLU A 699 26.20 -14.25 19.12
N ARG A 700 27.32 -14.40 19.81
CA ARG A 700 28.58 -13.73 19.45
C ARG A 700 29.21 -14.26 18.16
N LEU A 701 29.19 -15.57 17.94
CA LEU A 701 29.86 -16.19 16.78
C LEU A 701 29.01 -16.22 15.51
N ALA A 702 27.69 -16.45 15.66
CA ALA A 702 26.77 -16.65 14.54
C ALA A 702 25.67 -15.59 14.45
N GLY A 703 25.62 -14.61 15.35
CA GLY A 703 24.55 -13.60 15.36
C GLY A 703 23.15 -14.18 15.61
N ILE A 704 23.04 -15.36 16.26
CA ILE A 704 21.76 -16.03 16.55
C ILE A 704 21.36 -15.70 17.98
N SER A 705 20.26 -14.98 18.14
CA SER A 705 19.79 -14.43 19.43
C SER A 705 19.80 -15.45 20.58
N ALA A 706 20.38 -15.07 21.70
CA ALA A 706 20.33 -15.84 22.94
C ALA A 706 18.94 -15.85 23.60
N LYS A 707 18.09 -14.85 23.25
CA LYS A 707 16.74 -14.68 23.81
C LYS A 707 15.72 -15.71 23.31
N ARG A 708 16.05 -16.45 22.23
CA ARG A 708 15.12 -17.39 21.58
C ARG A 708 15.71 -18.80 21.45
N ALA A 709 14.92 -19.82 21.76
CA ALA A 709 15.24 -21.20 21.46
C ALA A 709 15.16 -21.46 19.95
N LEU A 710 16.10 -22.21 19.38
CA LEU A 710 15.99 -22.70 18.00
C LEU A 710 14.98 -23.86 17.92
N PRO A 711 14.38 -24.12 16.74
CA PRO A 711 13.60 -25.32 16.51
C PRO A 711 14.39 -26.55 16.91
N ALA A 712 13.76 -27.42 17.72
CA ALA A 712 14.45 -28.58 18.24
C ALA A 712 14.53 -29.69 17.18
N PHE A 713 15.74 -30.16 16.89
CA PHE A 713 15.93 -31.37 16.09
C PHE A 713 15.33 -32.58 16.80
N ARG A 714 14.68 -33.47 16.04
CA ARG A 714 14.03 -34.67 16.57
C ARG A 714 14.60 -35.92 15.93
N ARG A 715 14.67 -37.03 16.68
CA ARG A 715 15.19 -38.31 16.14
C ARG A 715 14.15 -39.02 15.26
N ASP A 716 12.86 -38.82 15.55
CA ASP A 716 11.72 -39.43 14.87
C ASP A 716 11.23 -38.57 13.69
N THR A 717 12.15 -38.16 12.81
CA THR A 717 11.82 -37.43 11.58
C THR A 717 10.85 -38.25 10.72
N PHE A 718 10.00 -37.55 9.94
CA PHE A 718 9.06 -38.23 9.05
C PHE A 718 9.78 -39.11 8.03
N ARG A 719 9.42 -40.36 7.98
CA ARG A 719 9.85 -41.35 7.00
C ARG A 719 8.64 -42.18 6.64
N PRO A 720 8.18 -42.15 5.39
CA PRO A 720 7.02 -42.93 4.99
C PRO A 720 7.35 -44.44 5.07
N ASP A 721 6.43 -45.23 5.58
CA ASP A 721 6.53 -46.68 5.60
C ASP A 721 6.41 -47.31 4.20
N ALA A 722 5.70 -46.60 3.29
CA ALA A 722 5.53 -46.97 1.89
C ALA A 722 5.52 -45.71 1.00
N GLU A 723 5.91 -45.87 -0.27
CA GLU A 723 5.88 -44.79 -1.25
C GLU A 723 4.46 -44.42 -1.72
N VAL A 724 3.50 -45.27 -1.49
CA VAL A 724 2.08 -45.11 -1.83
C VAL A 724 1.22 -45.58 -0.66
N LEU A 725 0.29 -44.72 -0.24
CA LEU A 725 -0.64 -44.94 0.85
C LEU A 725 -2.08 -44.70 0.38
N GLY A 726 -3.06 -45.39 1.02
CA GLY A 726 -4.47 -45.24 0.68
C GLY A 726 -5.00 -46.30 -0.30
N PRO A 727 -6.27 -46.21 -0.74
CA PRO A 727 -6.91 -47.19 -1.58
C PRO A 727 -6.26 -47.27 -2.98
N ALA A 728 -6.15 -48.48 -3.51
CA ALA A 728 -5.48 -48.73 -4.80
C ALA A 728 -6.18 -48.06 -5.99
N ASP A 729 -7.52 -47.94 -5.94
CA ASP A 729 -8.40 -47.30 -6.88
C ASP A 729 -8.68 -45.84 -6.58
N GLY A 730 -8.08 -45.30 -5.49
CA GLY A 730 -8.23 -43.90 -5.09
C GLY A 730 -7.65 -42.93 -6.10
N ARG A 731 -8.20 -41.69 -6.11
CA ARG A 731 -7.64 -40.63 -6.94
C ARG A 731 -6.25 -40.27 -6.47
N GLU A 732 -5.33 -40.19 -7.42
CA GLU A 732 -3.92 -39.92 -7.12
C GLU A 732 -3.66 -38.49 -6.68
N VAL A 733 -2.84 -38.33 -5.65
CA VAL A 733 -2.24 -37.06 -5.20
C VAL A 733 -0.78 -37.28 -4.81
N VAL A 734 0.05 -36.30 -4.98
CA VAL A 734 1.44 -36.33 -4.50
C VAL A 734 1.57 -35.42 -3.27
N LEU A 735 2.11 -35.94 -2.18
CA LEU A 735 2.40 -35.13 -0.99
C LEU A 735 3.87 -34.67 -1.02
N PHE A 736 4.08 -33.36 -1.06
CA PHE A 736 5.39 -32.74 -0.93
C PHE A 736 5.78 -32.65 0.56
N ALA A 737 6.60 -33.60 1.02
CA ALA A 737 7.13 -33.65 2.37
C ALA A 737 8.31 -32.67 2.51
N ASP A 738 8.00 -31.39 2.76
CA ASP A 738 8.97 -30.30 2.89
C ASP A 738 9.93 -30.48 4.07
N THR A 739 11.06 -29.77 4.04
CA THR A 739 12.14 -29.89 5.02
C THR A 739 11.69 -29.62 6.46
N PHE A 740 10.77 -28.68 6.67
CA PHE A 740 10.36 -28.25 8.02
C PHE A 740 9.39 -29.25 8.64
N ASN A 741 8.31 -29.60 7.92
CA ASN A 741 7.38 -30.60 8.40
C ASN A 741 8.05 -31.98 8.56
N ARG A 742 8.93 -32.36 7.64
CA ARG A 742 9.69 -33.63 7.73
C ARG A 742 10.64 -33.67 8.93
N GLY A 743 11.41 -32.61 9.14
CA GLY A 743 12.51 -32.58 10.11
C GLY A 743 12.12 -32.15 11.53
N TYR A 744 11.04 -31.37 11.67
CA TYR A 744 10.68 -30.73 12.93
C TYR A 744 9.26 -31.00 13.40
N GLU A 745 8.28 -31.10 12.48
CA GLU A 745 6.85 -31.15 12.78
C GLU A 745 6.13 -32.26 11.99
N ARG A 746 6.66 -33.51 12.08
CA ARG A 746 6.16 -34.65 11.29
C ARG A 746 4.66 -34.94 11.49
N GLU A 747 4.12 -34.56 12.64
CA GLU A 747 2.71 -34.75 13.00
C GLU A 747 1.76 -34.07 12.00
N ASN A 748 2.20 -33.00 11.32
CA ASN A 748 1.42 -32.34 10.29
C ASN A 748 1.32 -33.21 9.02
N LEU A 749 2.43 -33.88 8.62
CA LEU A 749 2.44 -34.81 7.49
C LEU A 749 1.62 -36.06 7.79
N ASP A 750 1.79 -36.63 8.99
CA ASP A 750 1.03 -37.78 9.45
C ASP A 750 -0.49 -37.46 9.43
N ALA A 751 -0.89 -36.29 9.92
CA ALA A 751 -2.27 -35.83 9.92
C ALA A 751 -2.80 -35.58 8.49
N ALA A 752 -2.01 -34.99 7.61
CA ALA A 752 -2.42 -34.75 6.22
C ALA A 752 -2.64 -36.06 5.48
N ILE A 753 -1.78 -37.07 5.70
CA ILE A 753 -1.96 -38.42 5.14
C ILE A 753 -3.25 -39.06 5.68
N GLU A 754 -3.48 -39.01 6.99
CA GLU A 754 -4.71 -39.52 7.61
C GLU A 754 -5.97 -38.91 6.97
N VAL A 755 -5.96 -37.56 6.74
CA VAL A 755 -7.09 -36.86 6.12
C VAL A 755 -7.26 -37.25 4.65
N LEU A 756 -6.17 -37.27 3.87
CA LEU A 756 -6.23 -37.62 2.45
C LEU A 756 -6.70 -39.06 2.24
N VAL A 757 -6.15 -40.01 3.00
CA VAL A 757 -6.56 -41.41 2.94
C VAL A 757 -8.01 -41.61 3.37
N ALA A 758 -8.46 -40.91 4.43
CA ALA A 758 -9.86 -40.94 4.85
C ALA A 758 -10.79 -40.32 3.80
N GLY A 759 -10.32 -39.37 3.00
CA GLY A 759 -11.02 -38.79 1.83
C GLY A 759 -11.00 -39.67 0.57
N GLY A 760 -10.43 -40.90 0.66
CA GLY A 760 -10.38 -41.83 -0.46
C GLY A 760 -9.26 -41.57 -1.49
N TYR A 761 -8.25 -40.79 -1.13
CA TYR A 761 -7.14 -40.49 -2.05
C TYR A 761 -5.99 -41.49 -1.91
N ARG A 762 -5.34 -41.76 -3.08
CA ARG A 762 -4.10 -42.52 -3.16
C ARG A 762 -2.93 -41.54 -3.11
N VAL A 763 -2.21 -41.54 -1.99
CA VAL A 763 -1.16 -40.56 -1.68
C VAL A 763 0.20 -41.11 -2.08
N HIS A 764 0.85 -40.46 -3.03
CA HIS A 764 2.21 -40.74 -3.46
C HIS A 764 3.24 -39.91 -2.68
N LEU A 765 4.32 -40.55 -2.24
CA LEU A 765 5.46 -39.98 -1.54
C LEU A 765 6.76 -40.33 -2.30
N PRO A 766 6.92 -39.80 -3.54
CA PRO A 766 8.00 -40.23 -4.44
C PRO A 766 9.37 -39.86 -3.87
N ARG A 767 10.32 -40.80 -4.05
CA ARG A 767 11.74 -40.55 -3.80
C ARG A 767 12.40 -39.92 -5.02
N PRO A 768 13.40 -39.06 -4.83
CA PRO A 768 14.18 -38.56 -5.95
C PRO A 768 14.85 -39.70 -6.72
N SER A 769 14.91 -39.58 -8.05
CA SER A 769 15.52 -40.58 -8.94
C SER A 769 17.04 -40.77 -8.70
N ASP A 770 17.69 -39.77 -8.09
CA ASP A 770 19.11 -39.83 -7.70
C ASP A 770 19.37 -40.67 -6.43
N GLY A 771 18.32 -41.21 -5.81
CA GLY A 771 18.40 -41.97 -4.55
C GLY A 771 18.87 -41.14 -3.34
N GLY A 772 19.06 -39.83 -3.53
CA GLY A 772 19.55 -38.91 -2.51
C GLY A 772 18.52 -38.49 -1.48
N ARG A 773 18.82 -37.40 -0.79
CA ARG A 773 17.92 -36.82 0.22
C ARG A 773 16.60 -36.38 -0.40
N PRO A 774 15.54 -36.26 0.40
CA PRO A 774 14.22 -35.76 -0.06
C PRO A 774 14.30 -34.42 -0.79
N PRO A 775 13.39 -34.13 -1.73
CA PRO A 775 13.36 -32.86 -2.48
C PRO A 775 13.17 -31.66 -1.56
N CYS A 776 13.79 -30.53 -1.92
CA CYS A 776 13.66 -29.25 -1.21
C CYS A 776 13.26 -28.15 -2.19
N CYS A 777 12.43 -27.19 -1.74
CA CYS A 777 12.04 -26.05 -2.53
C CYS A 777 13.15 -25.00 -2.76
N GLY A 778 14.33 -25.15 -2.15
CA GLY A 778 15.44 -24.20 -2.29
C GLY A 778 15.30 -22.87 -1.51
N ARG A 779 14.20 -22.65 -0.80
CA ARG A 779 13.89 -21.37 -0.14
C ARG A 779 14.96 -20.89 0.83
N THR A 780 15.57 -21.80 1.61
CA THR A 780 16.63 -21.45 2.57
C THR A 780 17.88 -20.95 1.86
N PHE A 781 18.23 -21.51 0.72
CA PHE A 781 19.36 -21.06 -0.11
C PHE A 781 19.11 -19.67 -0.68
N LEU A 782 17.89 -19.40 -1.20
CA LEU A 782 17.51 -18.08 -1.71
C LEU A 782 17.59 -17.01 -0.63
N SER A 783 17.21 -17.34 0.61
CA SER A 783 17.29 -16.41 1.74
C SER A 783 18.72 -16.05 2.15
N ALA A 784 19.71 -16.79 1.71
CA ALA A 784 21.14 -16.56 1.92
C ALA A 784 21.89 -16.10 0.64
N GLY A 785 21.17 -15.82 -0.46
CA GLY A 785 21.78 -15.42 -1.74
C GLY A 785 22.46 -16.57 -2.50
N LEU A 786 22.24 -17.83 -2.10
CA LEU A 786 22.83 -19.03 -2.70
C LEU A 786 21.97 -19.55 -3.86
N VAL A 787 21.87 -18.77 -4.93
CA VAL A 787 20.89 -19.01 -6.01
C VAL A 787 21.20 -20.27 -6.81
N GLU A 788 22.47 -20.56 -7.09
CA GLU A 788 22.86 -21.79 -7.81
C GLU A 788 22.50 -23.06 -7.00
N GLN A 789 22.66 -23.02 -5.68
CA GLN A 789 22.25 -24.11 -4.82
C GLN A 789 20.72 -24.28 -4.79
N ALA A 790 19.99 -23.17 -4.81
CA ALA A 790 18.54 -23.21 -4.91
C ALA A 790 18.09 -23.80 -6.25
N ARG A 791 18.74 -23.44 -7.35
CA ARG A 791 18.48 -23.96 -8.70
C ARG A 791 18.67 -25.47 -8.72
N ALA A 792 19.82 -25.98 -8.20
CA ALA A 792 20.08 -27.42 -8.12
C ALA A 792 19.03 -28.18 -7.28
N GLU A 793 18.50 -27.58 -6.20
CA GLU A 793 17.41 -28.22 -5.43
C GLU A 793 16.11 -28.26 -6.22
N LEU A 794 15.79 -27.18 -6.93
CA LEU A 794 14.58 -27.09 -7.75
C LEU A 794 14.67 -28.03 -8.96
N ASP A 795 15.85 -28.25 -9.54
CA ASP A 795 16.07 -29.24 -10.62
C ASP A 795 15.71 -30.65 -10.14
N ARG A 796 16.21 -31.05 -8.95
CA ARG A 796 15.88 -32.33 -8.32
C ARG A 796 14.39 -32.46 -8.01
N LEU A 797 13.77 -31.37 -7.50
CA LEU A 797 12.34 -31.32 -7.19
C LEU A 797 11.50 -31.49 -8.46
N VAL A 798 11.80 -30.72 -9.52
CA VAL A 798 11.08 -30.81 -10.79
C VAL A 798 11.22 -32.22 -11.39
N ALA A 799 12.44 -32.80 -11.42
CA ALA A 799 12.66 -34.15 -11.91
C ALA A 799 11.83 -35.22 -11.15
N THR A 800 11.63 -35.01 -9.84
CA THR A 800 10.83 -35.91 -9.00
C THR A 800 9.34 -35.81 -9.26
N TYR A 801 8.82 -34.60 -9.46
CA TYR A 801 7.37 -34.36 -9.49
C TYR A 801 6.78 -34.20 -10.89
N VAL A 802 7.55 -33.86 -11.92
CA VAL A 802 7.04 -33.70 -13.29
C VAL A 802 6.37 -34.96 -13.84
N PRO A 803 6.80 -36.22 -13.52
CA PRO A 803 6.10 -37.42 -14.05
C PRO A 803 4.65 -37.54 -13.53
N PHE A 804 4.35 -36.98 -12.36
CA PHE A 804 3.01 -36.94 -11.78
C PHE A 804 2.22 -35.75 -12.34
N ALA A 805 2.80 -34.56 -12.30
CA ALA A 805 2.17 -33.34 -12.79
C ALA A 805 1.78 -33.43 -14.28
N ALA A 806 2.59 -34.05 -15.12
CA ALA A 806 2.32 -34.29 -16.54
C ALA A 806 1.09 -35.20 -16.77
N ARG A 807 0.70 -36.03 -15.79
CA ARG A 807 -0.53 -36.82 -15.78
C ARG A 807 -1.72 -36.12 -15.16
N GLY A 808 -1.55 -34.83 -14.74
CA GLY A 808 -2.59 -34.05 -14.08
C GLY A 808 -2.75 -34.35 -12.58
N VAL A 809 -1.78 -35.05 -11.94
CA VAL A 809 -1.82 -35.39 -10.52
C VAL A 809 -1.40 -34.17 -9.68
N PRO A 810 -2.26 -33.70 -8.73
CA PRO A 810 -1.94 -32.56 -7.88
C PRO A 810 -0.75 -32.81 -6.94
N ILE A 811 0.09 -31.81 -6.77
CA ILE A 811 1.20 -31.78 -5.81
C ILE A 811 0.75 -30.96 -4.61
N ILE A 812 0.56 -31.60 -3.47
CA ILE A 812 0.03 -31.01 -2.25
C ILE A 812 1.15 -30.71 -1.29
N GLY A 813 1.21 -29.47 -0.75
CA GLY A 813 2.16 -29.07 0.28
C GLY A 813 1.50 -28.44 1.49
N LEU A 814 2.15 -28.57 2.65
CA LEU A 814 1.67 -28.09 3.93
C LEU A 814 2.31 -26.77 4.35
N GLU A 815 3.60 -26.57 4.07
CA GLU A 815 4.30 -25.34 4.44
C GLU A 815 4.11 -24.28 3.35
N PRO A 816 3.39 -23.18 3.62
CA PRO A 816 3.06 -22.20 2.59
C PRO A 816 4.29 -21.57 1.94
N SER A 817 5.36 -21.34 2.70
CA SER A 817 6.58 -20.73 2.17
C SER A 817 7.33 -21.67 1.22
N CYS A 818 7.25 -23.00 1.43
CA CYS A 818 7.87 -24.00 0.58
C CYS A 818 7.06 -24.25 -0.69
N LEU A 819 5.75 -24.51 -0.57
CA LEU A 819 4.92 -24.80 -1.73
C LEU A 819 4.81 -23.59 -2.67
N LEU A 820 4.57 -22.40 -2.14
CA LEU A 820 4.41 -21.19 -2.96
C LEU A 820 5.72 -20.75 -3.64
N THR A 821 6.89 -21.26 -3.23
CA THR A 821 8.13 -21.15 -3.99
C THR A 821 8.03 -21.85 -5.36
N LEU A 822 7.28 -22.95 -5.47
CA LEU A 822 7.05 -23.66 -6.73
C LEU A 822 6.18 -22.84 -7.70
N ARG A 823 5.34 -21.94 -7.17
CA ARG A 823 4.44 -21.06 -7.94
C ARG A 823 5.06 -19.70 -8.27
N ASP A 824 6.25 -19.38 -7.77
CA ASP A 824 6.90 -18.08 -7.91
C ASP A 824 8.37 -18.14 -8.28
N GLU A 825 9.26 -18.39 -7.30
CA GLU A 825 10.71 -18.36 -7.56
C GLU A 825 11.16 -19.47 -8.53
N LEU A 826 10.51 -20.63 -8.53
CA LEU A 826 10.77 -21.68 -9.52
C LEU A 826 10.68 -21.13 -10.95
N LEU A 827 9.60 -20.39 -11.26
CA LEU A 827 9.39 -19.83 -12.59
C LEU A 827 10.34 -18.68 -12.94
N SER A 828 10.97 -18.04 -11.93
CA SER A 828 11.99 -17.01 -12.13
C SER A 828 13.39 -17.59 -12.28
N LEU A 829 13.58 -18.86 -11.90
CA LEU A 829 14.84 -19.58 -12.02
C LEU A 829 14.85 -20.57 -13.19
N ARG A 830 13.66 -21.02 -13.61
CA ARG A 830 13.44 -21.97 -14.72
C ARG A 830 12.16 -21.58 -15.47
N SER A 831 12.28 -21.36 -16.76
CA SER A 831 11.16 -20.99 -17.66
C SER A 831 10.66 -22.14 -18.54
N ASP A 832 11.22 -23.35 -18.38
CA ASP A 832 10.87 -24.52 -19.19
C ASP A 832 9.49 -25.13 -18.85
N GLU A 833 8.95 -25.94 -19.76
CA GLU A 833 7.62 -26.53 -19.62
C GLU A 833 7.49 -27.47 -18.42
N ALA A 834 8.56 -28.16 -18.03
CA ALA A 834 8.55 -29.03 -16.85
C ALA A 834 8.31 -28.21 -15.56
N ALA A 835 8.99 -27.08 -15.41
CA ALA A 835 8.81 -26.18 -14.28
C ALA A 835 7.39 -25.56 -14.28
N LYS A 836 6.88 -25.13 -15.43
CA LYS A 836 5.50 -24.62 -15.57
C LYS A 836 4.45 -25.68 -15.20
N THR A 837 4.64 -26.92 -15.67
CA THR A 837 3.76 -28.03 -15.36
C THR A 837 3.71 -28.34 -13.85
N VAL A 838 4.88 -28.41 -13.19
CA VAL A 838 4.95 -28.60 -11.74
C VAL A 838 4.29 -27.43 -11.01
N SER A 839 4.55 -26.20 -11.42
CA SER A 839 3.98 -24.99 -10.83
C SER A 839 2.44 -24.95 -10.91
N ALA A 840 1.88 -25.34 -12.07
CA ALA A 840 0.45 -25.35 -12.30
C ALA A 840 -0.31 -26.40 -11.45
N HIS A 841 0.37 -27.49 -11.06
CA HIS A 841 -0.21 -28.56 -10.25
C HIS A 841 0.13 -28.46 -8.75
N ALA A 842 0.89 -27.43 -8.34
CA ALA A 842 1.26 -27.20 -6.96
C ALA A 842 0.13 -26.49 -6.19
N LEU A 843 -0.47 -27.17 -5.22
CA LEU A 843 -1.58 -26.69 -4.39
C LEU A 843 -1.24 -26.79 -2.89
N LEU A 844 -1.65 -25.80 -2.12
CA LEU A 844 -1.69 -25.96 -0.69
C LEU A 844 -2.76 -27.02 -0.31
N PHE A 845 -2.56 -27.68 0.81
CA PHE A 845 -3.46 -28.72 1.31
C PHE A 845 -4.92 -28.23 1.38
N GLU A 846 -5.12 -27.03 1.87
CA GLU A 846 -6.42 -26.39 2.02
C GLU A 846 -7.03 -26.02 0.65
N GLU A 847 -6.21 -25.51 -0.29
CA GLU A 847 -6.66 -25.22 -1.66
C GLU A 847 -7.17 -26.49 -2.34
N PHE A 848 -6.45 -27.60 -2.17
CA PHE A 848 -6.84 -28.89 -2.73
C PHE A 848 -8.17 -29.37 -2.13
N LEU A 849 -8.31 -29.37 -0.81
CA LEU A 849 -9.53 -29.83 -0.15
C LEU A 849 -10.76 -28.99 -0.53
N VAL A 850 -10.63 -27.67 -0.62
CA VAL A 850 -11.72 -26.78 -1.06
C VAL A 850 -12.11 -27.09 -2.51
N ARG A 851 -11.14 -27.21 -3.41
CA ARG A 851 -11.38 -27.58 -4.81
C ARG A 851 -12.13 -28.90 -4.93
N GLU A 852 -11.78 -29.91 -4.14
CA GLU A 852 -12.44 -31.22 -4.14
C GLU A 852 -13.84 -31.15 -3.53
N ALA A 853 -14.03 -30.34 -2.47
CA ALA A 853 -15.34 -30.10 -1.87
C ALA A 853 -16.31 -29.38 -2.84
N GLU A 854 -15.85 -28.31 -3.47
CA GLU A 854 -16.65 -27.54 -4.45
C GLU A 854 -17.02 -28.39 -5.69
N ALA A 855 -16.19 -29.36 -6.03
CA ALA A 855 -16.45 -30.32 -7.08
C ALA A 855 -17.29 -31.54 -6.63
N GLY A 856 -17.77 -31.58 -5.40
CA GLY A 856 -18.56 -32.70 -4.84
C GLY A 856 -17.79 -34.02 -4.68
N ARG A 857 -16.46 -33.95 -4.66
CA ARG A 857 -15.60 -35.17 -4.61
C ARG A 857 -14.91 -35.40 -3.26
N LEU A 858 -15.07 -34.48 -2.31
CA LEU A 858 -14.53 -34.65 -0.96
C LEU A 858 -15.58 -35.25 -0.03
N ALA A 859 -15.35 -36.46 0.45
CA ALA A 859 -16.15 -37.12 1.47
C ALA A 859 -15.28 -37.38 2.71
N LEU A 860 -15.29 -36.47 3.67
CA LEU A 860 -14.59 -36.65 4.93
C LEU A 860 -15.57 -36.92 6.06
N PRO A 861 -15.44 -38.05 6.76
CA PRO A 861 -16.27 -38.37 7.93
C PRO A 861 -15.80 -37.56 9.15
N LEU A 862 -16.17 -36.27 9.20
CA LEU A 862 -15.75 -35.36 10.25
C LEU A 862 -16.72 -35.41 11.44
N GLY A 863 -16.18 -35.62 12.65
CA GLY A 863 -16.90 -35.52 13.90
C GLY A 863 -16.87 -34.09 14.48
N ALA A 864 -17.84 -33.79 15.34
CA ALA A 864 -17.95 -32.48 15.93
C ALA A 864 -16.75 -32.13 16.84
N VAL A 865 -16.16 -30.96 16.58
CA VAL A 865 -15.17 -30.32 17.46
C VAL A 865 -15.83 -29.04 17.98
N ALA A 866 -16.62 -29.17 19.05
CA ALA A 866 -17.25 -28.00 19.66
C ALA A 866 -16.20 -27.06 20.25
N GLY A 867 -16.32 -25.75 19.95
CA GLY A 867 -15.44 -24.72 20.48
C GLY A 867 -15.10 -23.65 19.46
N LYS A 868 -14.16 -22.78 19.84
CA LYS A 868 -13.69 -21.65 19.02
C LYS A 868 -12.31 -21.96 18.44
N ALA A 869 -12.05 -21.47 17.26
CA ALA A 869 -10.73 -21.43 16.65
C ALA A 869 -10.37 -20.01 16.23
N VAL A 870 -9.18 -19.53 16.59
CA VAL A 870 -8.61 -18.30 16.03
C VAL A 870 -7.49 -18.67 15.07
N VAL A 871 -7.54 -18.10 13.85
CA VAL A 871 -6.70 -18.52 12.72
C VAL A 871 -5.79 -17.38 12.30
N HIS A 872 -4.48 -17.63 12.30
CA HIS A 872 -3.50 -16.72 11.71
C HIS A 872 -3.11 -17.18 10.30
N GLY A 873 -3.48 -16.40 9.28
CA GLY A 873 -3.05 -16.65 7.91
C GLY A 873 -1.56 -16.36 7.71
N HIS A 874 -0.83 -17.30 7.10
CA HIS A 874 0.55 -17.08 6.72
C HIS A 874 0.68 -15.94 5.70
N CYS A 875 1.71 -15.09 5.82
CA CYS A 875 1.87 -13.92 4.94
C CYS A 875 1.91 -14.30 3.44
N HIS A 876 2.52 -15.44 3.07
CA HIS A 876 2.50 -15.91 1.69
C HIS A 876 1.09 -16.39 1.26
N GLN A 877 0.34 -17.11 2.10
CA GLN A 877 -1.05 -17.46 1.77
C GLN A 877 -1.88 -16.20 1.46
N LYS A 878 -1.78 -15.17 2.29
CA LYS A 878 -2.44 -13.87 2.05
C LYS A 878 -1.95 -13.19 0.76
N SER A 879 -0.64 -13.19 0.52
CA SER A 879 -0.02 -12.56 -0.66
C SER A 879 -0.33 -13.26 -1.98
N PHE A 880 -0.72 -14.53 -1.95
CA PHE A 880 -1.12 -15.30 -3.14
C PHE A 880 -2.63 -15.54 -3.24
N GLY A 881 -3.44 -14.90 -2.38
CA GLY A 881 -4.89 -15.10 -2.35
C GLY A 881 -5.33 -16.49 -1.87
N ALA A 882 -4.40 -17.26 -1.27
CA ALA A 882 -4.59 -18.65 -0.86
C ALA A 882 -5.02 -18.82 0.61
N PHE A 883 -5.46 -17.75 1.27
CA PHE A 883 -5.86 -17.82 2.68
C PHE A 883 -7.34 -18.18 2.88
N LYS A 884 -8.24 -17.72 2.01
CA LYS A 884 -9.68 -18.08 2.11
C LYS A 884 -9.95 -19.58 2.17
N PRO A 885 -9.23 -20.46 1.46
CA PRO A 885 -9.35 -21.92 1.59
C PRO A 885 -9.13 -22.44 3.01
N VAL A 886 -8.22 -21.83 3.77
CA VAL A 886 -7.96 -22.21 5.18
C VAL A 886 -9.23 -22.06 6.03
N GLU A 887 -9.92 -20.93 5.90
CA GLU A 887 -11.17 -20.66 6.61
C GLU A 887 -12.29 -21.59 6.15
N LYS A 888 -12.41 -21.82 4.83
CA LYS A 888 -13.43 -22.72 4.28
C LYS A 888 -13.26 -24.15 4.80
N VAL A 889 -12.04 -24.68 4.81
CA VAL A 889 -11.74 -26.03 5.27
C VAL A 889 -12.02 -26.20 6.77
N LEU A 890 -11.63 -25.23 7.59
CA LEU A 890 -11.92 -25.28 9.03
C LEU A 890 -13.42 -25.23 9.32
N ARG A 891 -14.20 -24.51 8.52
CA ARG A 891 -15.68 -24.48 8.64
C ARG A 891 -16.36 -25.78 8.22
N LEU A 892 -15.65 -26.72 7.57
CA LEU A 892 -16.19 -28.07 7.32
C LEU A 892 -16.28 -28.90 8.62
N VAL A 893 -15.53 -28.52 9.68
CA VAL A 893 -15.53 -29.20 10.97
C VAL A 893 -16.80 -28.84 11.74
N PRO A 894 -17.70 -29.79 12.03
CA PRO A 894 -18.95 -29.52 12.71
C PRO A 894 -18.72 -28.93 14.12
N GLY A 895 -19.45 -27.88 14.46
CA GLY A 895 -19.42 -27.23 15.80
C GLY A 895 -18.21 -26.34 16.07
N LEU A 896 -17.32 -26.10 15.09
CA LEU A 896 -16.16 -25.23 15.25
C LEU A 896 -16.49 -23.79 14.78
N ASP A 897 -16.46 -22.82 15.71
CA ASP A 897 -16.57 -21.39 15.39
C ASP A 897 -15.20 -20.82 15.00
N VAL A 898 -15.05 -20.41 13.76
CA VAL A 898 -13.77 -19.99 13.15
C VAL A 898 -13.70 -18.49 13.02
N LYS A 899 -12.72 -17.85 13.70
CA LYS A 899 -12.43 -16.41 13.61
C LYS A 899 -11.02 -16.17 13.12
N THR A 900 -10.87 -15.26 12.14
CA THR A 900 -9.57 -14.86 11.61
C THR A 900 -8.93 -13.76 12.46
N ILE A 901 -7.62 -13.86 12.65
CA ILE A 901 -6.81 -12.80 13.27
C ILE A 901 -6.43 -11.80 12.18
N GLU A 902 -6.90 -10.57 12.31
CA GLU A 902 -6.47 -9.47 11.45
C GLU A 902 -5.03 -9.07 11.77
N SER A 903 -4.08 -9.63 11.02
CA SER A 903 -2.65 -9.43 11.21
C SER A 903 -1.91 -9.34 9.88
N SER A 904 -0.79 -8.61 9.83
CA SER A 904 0.05 -8.56 8.63
C SER A 904 0.96 -9.78 8.52
N CYS A 905 1.99 -9.87 9.35
CA CYS A 905 2.96 -10.95 9.42
C CYS A 905 3.17 -11.38 10.87
N CYS A 906 3.54 -12.64 11.09
CA CYS A 906 3.92 -13.11 12.42
C CYS A 906 5.27 -12.54 12.91
N GLY A 907 6.06 -11.92 12.04
CA GLY A 907 7.38 -11.37 12.38
C GLY A 907 8.53 -12.39 12.43
N MET A 908 8.27 -13.70 12.40
CA MET A 908 9.33 -14.73 12.47
C MET A 908 10.09 -14.87 11.14
N ALA A 909 9.38 -15.00 10.03
CA ALA A 909 9.89 -15.06 8.66
C ALA A 909 11.15 -15.94 8.49
N GLY A 910 11.03 -17.23 8.74
CA GLY A 910 12.16 -18.17 8.67
C GLY A 910 13.23 -17.86 9.73
N ALA A 911 14.45 -17.59 9.28
CA ALA A 911 15.58 -17.31 10.17
C ALA A 911 15.61 -15.86 10.72
N PHE A 912 14.79 -14.96 10.20
CA PHE A 912 14.78 -13.54 10.58
C PHE A 912 14.54 -13.35 12.08
N GLY A 913 13.52 -13.99 12.64
CA GLY A 913 13.18 -13.86 14.07
C GLY A 913 14.21 -14.48 15.02
N TYR A 914 15.19 -15.23 14.50
CA TYR A 914 16.28 -15.81 15.31
C TYR A 914 17.56 -14.97 15.30
N GLY A 915 17.62 -13.92 14.49
CA GLY A 915 18.77 -13.03 14.44
C GLY A 915 18.85 -12.15 15.70
N ALA A 916 20.06 -11.97 16.25
CA ALA A 916 20.27 -11.09 17.40
C ALA A 916 19.88 -9.63 17.06
N ASP A 917 20.18 -9.21 15.84
CA ASP A 917 19.96 -7.89 15.29
C ASP A 917 18.53 -7.64 14.73
N THR A 918 17.72 -8.70 14.60
CA THR A 918 16.35 -8.64 14.07
C THR A 918 15.29 -9.16 15.04
N TYR A 919 15.70 -9.74 16.17
CA TYR A 919 14.81 -10.30 17.19
C TYR A 919 13.78 -9.29 17.69
N GLN A 920 14.23 -8.07 18.04
CA GLN A 920 13.35 -7.03 18.58
C GLN A 920 12.27 -6.65 17.55
N ALA A 921 12.66 -6.37 16.30
CA ALA A 921 11.72 -6.06 15.23
C ALA A 921 10.74 -7.23 14.93
N SER A 922 11.22 -8.48 15.09
CA SER A 922 10.37 -9.68 14.97
C SER A 922 9.25 -9.70 16.02
N ILE A 923 9.57 -9.36 17.26
CA ILE A 923 8.59 -9.28 18.36
C ILE A 923 7.63 -8.10 18.11
N GLU A 924 8.14 -6.92 17.78
CA GLU A 924 7.33 -5.74 17.50
C GLU A 924 6.29 -5.99 16.39
N MET A 925 6.69 -6.66 15.30
CA MET A 925 5.75 -7.06 14.25
C MET A 925 4.64 -8.00 14.75
N ALA A 926 4.98 -8.94 15.63
CA ALA A 926 4.01 -9.88 16.20
C ALA A 926 3.06 -9.22 17.21
N GLU A 927 3.57 -8.23 17.95
CA GLU A 927 2.80 -7.47 18.95
C GLU A 927 1.80 -6.49 18.33
N LEU A 928 1.90 -6.18 17.04
CA LEU A 928 0.92 -5.29 16.37
C LEU A 928 -0.51 -5.84 16.48
N SER A 929 -0.71 -7.16 16.40
CA SER A 929 -2.03 -7.77 16.50
C SER A 929 -2.01 -9.26 16.86
N LEU A 930 -1.07 -10.05 16.35
CA LEU A 930 -1.06 -11.51 16.48
C LEU A 930 -0.98 -11.95 17.94
N LEU A 931 0.07 -11.57 18.66
CA LEU A 931 0.31 -12.03 20.01
C LEU A 931 -0.74 -11.51 21.02
N PRO A 932 -1.16 -10.23 20.97
CA PRO A 932 -2.26 -9.75 21.80
C PRO A 932 -3.55 -10.54 21.61
N THR A 933 -3.94 -10.84 20.36
CA THR A 933 -5.15 -11.62 20.07
C THR A 933 -5.05 -13.05 20.58
N VAL A 934 -3.89 -13.70 20.40
CA VAL A 934 -3.69 -15.08 20.88
C VAL A 934 -3.70 -15.16 22.42
N ARG A 935 -3.11 -14.18 23.10
CA ARG A 935 -3.10 -14.13 24.58
C ARG A 935 -4.47 -13.85 25.17
N SER A 936 -5.31 -13.05 24.49
CA SER A 936 -6.67 -12.74 24.93
C SER A 936 -7.69 -13.83 24.62
N ALA A 937 -7.33 -14.83 23.80
CA ALA A 937 -8.22 -15.94 23.47
C ALA A 937 -8.43 -16.87 24.68
N ASP A 938 -9.64 -17.37 24.86
CA ASP A 938 -10.00 -18.32 25.92
C ASP A 938 -9.04 -19.53 25.93
N PRO A 939 -8.70 -20.13 27.07
CA PRO A 939 -7.76 -21.25 27.14
C PRO A 939 -8.10 -22.43 26.24
N ASP A 940 -9.38 -22.73 26.06
CA ASP A 940 -9.88 -23.83 25.22
C ASP A 940 -9.99 -23.50 23.75
N THR A 941 -9.74 -22.25 23.34
CA THR A 941 -9.75 -21.82 21.95
C THR A 941 -8.59 -22.46 21.20
N LEU A 942 -8.85 -23.11 20.07
CA LEU A 942 -7.81 -23.63 19.20
C LEU A 942 -7.08 -22.47 18.50
N ILE A 943 -5.77 -22.50 18.54
CA ILE A 943 -4.92 -21.55 17.80
C ILE A 943 -4.44 -22.27 16.55
N VAL A 944 -4.73 -21.70 15.36
CA VAL A 944 -4.44 -22.36 14.08
C VAL A 944 -3.50 -21.49 13.24
N ALA A 945 -2.45 -22.11 12.72
CA ALA A 945 -1.50 -21.47 11.79
C ALA A 945 -0.73 -22.51 10.97
N ASP A 946 -0.72 -22.38 9.63
CA ASP A 946 -0.09 -23.39 8.74
C ASP A 946 1.42 -23.21 8.59
N GLY A 947 1.95 -22.02 8.76
CA GLY A 947 3.40 -21.80 8.63
C GLY A 947 4.18 -22.21 9.88
N THR A 948 5.24 -22.99 9.75
CA THR A 948 6.19 -23.34 10.83
C THR A 948 6.70 -22.09 11.57
N SER A 949 7.08 -21.05 10.81
CA SER A 949 7.51 -19.76 11.38
C SER A 949 6.43 -19.13 12.26
N CYS A 950 5.17 -19.18 11.83
CA CYS A 950 4.04 -18.62 12.58
C CYS A 950 3.79 -19.41 13.87
N ARG A 951 3.83 -20.74 13.79
CA ARG A 951 3.65 -21.59 14.98
C ARG A 951 4.74 -21.36 16.02
N HIS A 952 6.00 -21.24 15.57
CA HIS A 952 7.10 -20.94 16.50
C HIS A 952 6.95 -19.55 17.13
N GLN A 953 6.56 -18.53 16.37
CA GLN A 953 6.35 -17.18 16.91
C GLN A 953 5.24 -17.15 17.96
N ILE A 954 4.12 -17.81 17.68
CA ILE A 954 2.98 -17.90 18.60
C ILE A 954 3.41 -18.63 19.89
N LYS A 955 4.07 -19.78 19.74
CA LYS A 955 4.53 -20.56 20.89
C LYS A 955 5.49 -19.78 21.78
N ASP A 956 6.49 -19.13 21.19
CA ASP A 956 7.49 -18.36 21.92
C ASP A 956 6.89 -17.11 22.58
N GLY A 957 5.99 -16.41 21.89
CA GLY A 957 5.46 -15.13 22.35
C GLY A 957 4.23 -15.22 23.24
N SER A 958 3.49 -16.34 23.25
CA SER A 958 2.26 -16.52 24.03
C SER A 958 2.25 -17.75 24.93
N GLY A 959 3.17 -18.69 24.76
CA GLY A 959 3.15 -19.99 25.45
C GLY A 959 2.07 -20.97 24.93
N ARG A 960 1.17 -20.54 24.03
CA ARG A 960 0.13 -21.38 23.41
C ARG A 960 0.72 -22.27 22.33
N THR A 961 0.20 -23.48 22.21
CA THR A 961 0.62 -24.42 21.14
C THR A 961 -0.34 -24.32 19.97
N PRO A 962 0.09 -23.73 18.82
CA PRO A 962 -0.75 -23.64 17.63
C PRO A 962 -0.75 -24.95 16.85
N LEU A 963 -1.84 -25.24 16.15
CA LEU A 963 -2.04 -26.42 15.31
C LEU A 963 -1.99 -26.04 13.83
N HIS A 964 -1.57 -27.00 13.00
CA HIS A 964 -1.78 -26.94 11.55
C HIS A 964 -3.23 -27.34 11.21
N VAL A 965 -3.81 -26.83 10.13
CA VAL A 965 -5.17 -27.20 9.68
C VAL A 965 -5.33 -28.71 9.52
N ALA A 966 -4.34 -29.41 8.94
CA ALA A 966 -4.35 -30.88 8.84
C ALA A 966 -4.55 -31.57 10.20
N SER A 967 -3.88 -31.07 11.25
CA SER A 967 -4.00 -31.61 12.60
C SER A 967 -5.41 -31.40 13.20
N VAL A 968 -6.06 -30.26 12.90
CA VAL A 968 -7.45 -30.01 13.33
C VAL A 968 -8.42 -30.96 12.62
N LEU A 969 -8.24 -31.19 11.33
CA LEU A 969 -9.07 -32.14 10.59
C LEU A 969 -8.87 -33.58 11.08
N ALA A 970 -7.63 -34.01 11.32
CA ALA A 970 -7.35 -35.33 11.89
C ALA A 970 -7.95 -35.52 13.30
N MET A 971 -7.97 -34.48 14.13
CA MET A 971 -8.70 -34.50 15.43
C MET A 971 -10.20 -34.73 15.21
N SER A 972 -10.81 -34.07 14.22
CA SER A 972 -12.21 -34.24 13.88
C SER A 972 -12.53 -35.64 13.36
N LEU A 973 -11.67 -36.24 12.53
CA LEU A 973 -11.79 -37.63 12.07
C LEU A 973 -11.75 -38.65 13.24
N LYS A 974 -10.85 -38.46 14.22
CA LYS A 974 -10.74 -39.32 15.40
C LYS A 974 -11.99 -39.28 16.28
N ARG A 975 -12.61 -38.10 16.42
CA ARG A 975 -13.88 -37.96 17.16
C ARG A 975 -15.04 -38.64 16.44
N ALA A 976 -15.12 -38.61 15.11
CA ALA A 976 -16.12 -39.35 14.36
C ALA A 976 -16.00 -40.88 14.61
N LYS A 977 -14.77 -41.41 14.55
CA LYS A 977 -14.52 -42.84 14.85
C LYS A 977 -14.95 -43.23 16.27
N SER A 978 -14.59 -42.41 17.28
CA SER A 978 -14.99 -42.71 18.66
C SER A 978 -16.49 -42.62 18.89
N GLN A 979 -17.21 -41.78 18.18
CA GLN A 979 -18.67 -41.69 18.22
C GLN A 979 -19.36 -42.88 17.57
N SER A 980 -18.81 -43.39 16.44
CA SER A 980 -19.31 -44.60 15.79
C SER A 980 -19.10 -45.86 16.63
N ASP A 981 -17.95 -45.97 17.30
CA ASP A 981 -17.64 -47.11 18.21
C ASP A 981 -18.54 -47.13 19.44
N GLN A 982 -18.98 -45.98 19.98
CA GLN A 982 -19.92 -45.87 21.08
C GLN A 982 -21.36 -46.13 20.68
N SER A 983 -21.69 -46.06 19.40
CA SER A 983 -23.04 -46.34 18.89
C SER A 983 -23.26 -47.80 18.48
N LEU A 984 -22.25 -48.68 18.57
CA LEU A 984 -22.39 -50.12 18.34
C LEU A 984 -22.99 -50.76 19.60
N PRO A 985 -24.14 -51.44 19.53
CA PRO A 985 -24.74 -52.10 20.69
C PRO A 985 -23.77 -53.15 21.26
N THR A 986 -23.48 -53.04 22.54
CA THR A 986 -22.78 -54.10 23.33
C THR A 986 -23.53 -55.40 23.09
N LYS A 987 -22.90 -56.36 22.41
CA LYS A 987 -23.41 -57.74 22.37
C LYS A 987 -23.45 -58.26 23.84
N GLU A 988 -24.65 -58.27 24.43
CA GLU A 988 -24.89 -59.01 25.65
C GLU A 988 -24.47 -60.47 25.44
N LYS A 989 -23.51 -60.91 26.25
CA LYS A 989 -23.19 -62.33 26.38
C LYS A 989 -24.41 -62.99 27.04
N ALA A 990 -25.28 -63.58 26.24
CA ALA A 990 -26.26 -64.53 26.72
C ALA A 990 -25.51 -65.79 27.25
N HIS A 991 -25.32 -65.84 28.54
CA HIS A 991 -25.08 -67.13 29.24
C HIS A 991 -26.41 -67.78 29.47
N GLY A 992 -26.73 -68.87 28.71
CA GLY A 992 -27.65 -69.85 29.00
C GLY A 992 -26.93 -71.15 29.11
#